data_d9eedcdfeab7de3ea7802bb02b9e5171
#
_entry.id   d9eedcdfeab7de3ea7802bb02b9e5171
#
_cell.length_a   1.000
_cell.length_b   1.000
_cell.length_c   1.000
_cell.angle_alpha   90.00
_cell.angle_beta   90.00
_cell.angle_gamma   90.00
#
_symmetry.space_group_name_H-M   'P 1'
#
loop_
_entity.id
_entity.type
_entity.pdbx_description
1 polymer ?
#
loop_
_entity_poly.entity_id
_entity_poly.type
_entity_poly.pdbx_seq_one_letter_code
_entity_poly.pdbx_strand_id
1 'polypeptide(L)'
;MKELKLRYKTPAERTNEGWEKYSLPIGNGYGGASVFGGVDEERVQFTTNAFANTFRMGGVSNFLELYIDFNDKARDYERSLDLRTGIAYSEYLSDFGKTERKAFFCYPDNVFVYRAEFAKPKDLRVEIKIPYLGDRPLDEGGRTGEVKTRGEEIEISGTLPSRDLKYFAKVAVVTNGEKRCENGEIVVINALYADIYVVFDTSYKLCPEAFSTHKAVGDDPTERVIARLEKALKLSYERLLERHVADFSSLMNRVEFDLGGKDDGRATDELLESYREGNTEPYLEEIYYQYGRYLLISSSRKGTPPASLQGVWTVHDKSPWGSGFWHNINIQMNYWHAFSANIAEAFAAYADFFKAYLPEAEKNAKAWIAETNPENADGDCGWIIGTGAFCYEVEGKNQNSHSGPGTGGLTAKMFYDAYDFTRDKEFLKNYAYPAIHGMAKFLKKTLRDYDGRKLCSFSASPEQILSGEWVNEHEYQQYYHTVGCSFDQQMVKEIFEDDLKLSEVLGISDEVTRYERENINALDPVRVGYSGQIKEYDEEHFYGEIGEAKHRHLSQLVALMPGEQITSDTPATLDAAKITLNYRGDESTGWALAHRLCSRARTGEGDHAYILLQNLLKTRTHPNLWDVHPPFQIDGNFGATAGITEMLLQSHGGYISLLPSIPKEWKNLKFKGLKARGNFEISLDYKDGIIENCEIISYNGEPITLYYGGDTDKIAVCGNGAEIPVKRADGKISFCTTAGEKYCLSGFKKRVNRLIAGDFTAKWQKNGVKLEWKNDGNEYDVFRATESETQYTFIGKSKSCEFTDGDFSENKKARLTYKLLLSGSDKRGRGNGATAVLNPASELEKERYAYRFKVNNININTKK
;
A
#
# COMPACT_ATOMS: atom_id res chain seq x y z
N MET A 1 9.81 -7.04 25.48
CA MET A 1 9.32 -7.06 24.08
C MET A 1 10.22 -8.00 23.30
N LYS A 2 9.65 -8.76 22.36
CA LYS A 2 10.35 -9.69 21.48
C LYS A 2 11.35 -8.94 20.59
N GLU A 3 12.53 -9.51 20.34
CA GLU A 3 13.47 -8.96 19.35
C GLU A 3 12.88 -9.10 17.94
N LEU A 4 13.10 -8.10 17.12
CA LEU A 4 12.69 -8.05 15.71
C LEU A 4 13.92 -7.67 14.88
N LYS A 5 14.67 -8.67 14.45
CA LYS A 5 15.95 -8.47 13.74
C LYS A 5 16.01 -9.26 12.45
N LEU A 6 16.47 -8.60 11.39
CA LEU A 6 17.03 -9.32 10.24
C LEU A 6 18.48 -9.65 10.57
N ARG A 7 18.93 -10.88 10.35
CA ARG A 7 20.30 -11.36 10.64
C ARG A 7 20.91 -12.03 9.44
N TYR A 8 22.23 -11.87 9.26
CA TYR A 8 23.02 -12.50 8.19
C TYR A 8 24.41 -12.86 8.72
N LYS A 9 24.94 -13.99 8.24
CA LYS A 9 26.26 -14.52 8.62
C LYS A 9 27.37 -14.10 7.64
N THR A 10 27.04 -13.35 6.61
CA THR A 10 27.98 -12.87 5.60
C THR A 10 27.67 -11.40 5.24
N PRO A 11 28.70 -10.63 4.81
CA PRO A 11 28.47 -9.33 4.19
C PRO A 11 27.62 -9.43 2.92
N ALA A 12 26.94 -8.34 2.53
CA ALA A 12 26.41 -8.22 1.18
C ALA A 12 27.57 -8.03 0.18
N GLU A 13 27.46 -8.63 -1.00
CA GLU A 13 28.40 -8.36 -2.08
C GLU A 13 28.26 -6.90 -2.54
N ARG A 14 29.39 -6.25 -2.88
CA ARG A 14 29.41 -4.85 -3.33
C ARG A 14 28.98 -4.68 -4.80
N THR A 15 27.94 -5.41 -5.21
CA THR A 15 27.34 -5.40 -6.54
C THR A 15 25.90 -4.87 -6.47
N ASN A 16 25.30 -4.59 -7.64
CA ASN A 16 23.88 -4.22 -7.70
C ASN A 16 22.98 -5.37 -7.21
N GLU A 17 23.35 -6.61 -7.51
CA GLU A 17 22.64 -7.80 -7.02
C GLU A 17 22.76 -7.94 -5.50
N GLY A 18 23.96 -7.74 -4.95
CA GLY A 18 24.18 -7.74 -3.50
C GLY A 18 23.42 -6.61 -2.80
N TRP A 19 23.31 -5.43 -3.43
CA TRP A 19 22.45 -4.36 -2.94
C TRP A 19 20.98 -4.80 -2.88
N GLU A 20 20.44 -5.34 -3.97
CA GLU A 20 19.04 -5.70 -4.08
C GLU A 20 18.64 -6.83 -3.13
N LYS A 21 19.52 -7.84 -2.96
CA LYS A 21 19.20 -9.05 -2.23
C LYS A 21 19.63 -9.07 -0.76
N TYR A 22 20.67 -8.33 -0.39
CA TYR A 22 21.34 -8.51 0.89
C TYR A 22 21.67 -7.22 1.64
N SER A 23 21.59 -6.03 1.03
CA SER A 23 21.89 -4.80 1.77
C SER A 23 20.86 -4.55 2.88
N LEU A 24 21.27 -3.88 3.94
CA LEU A 24 20.41 -3.47 5.05
C LEU A 24 19.98 -2.01 4.83
N PRO A 25 18.69 -1.77 4.53
CA PRO A 25 18.18 -0.44 4.30
C PRO A 25 17.89 0.28 5.62
N ILE A 26 18.48 1.46 5.80
CA ILE A 26 18.12 2.39 6.86
C ILE A 26 17.76 3.75 6.26
N GLY A 27 17.00 4.58 6.96
CA GLY A 27 16.57 5.86 6.42
C GLY A 27 15.85 6.75 7.41
N ASN A 28 15.68 8.01 7.03
CA ASN A 28 15.00 9.02 7.83
C ASN A 28 13.88 9.75 7.06
N GLY A 29 13.41 9.17 5.95
CA GLY A 29 12.43 9.78 5.06
C GLY A 29 13.04 10.69 4.01
N TYR A 30 14.02 11.52 4.34
CA TYR A 30 14.72 12.38 3.38
C TYR A 30 15.81 11.63 2.62
N GLY A 31 16.64 10.92 3.34
CA GLY A 31 17.72 10.10 2.81
C GLY A 31 17.57 8.65 3.19
N GLY A 32 17.90 7.77 2.26
CA GLY A 32 18.10 6.35 2.47
C GLY A 32 19.58 5.99 2.43
N ALA A 33 19.96 5.02 3.24
CA ALA A 33 21.29 4.43 3.21
C ALA A 33 21.17 2.91 3.15
N SER A 34 21.92 2.29 2.25
CA SER A 34 22.03 0.84 2.14
C SER A 34 23.39 0.40 2.68
N VAL A 35 23.40 -0.34 3.79
CA VAL A 35 24.61 -0.80 4.49
C VAL A 35 24.93 -2.22 4.04
N PHE A 36 26.15 -2.45 3.53
CA PHE A 36 26.57 -3.76 3.00
C PHE A 36 27.21 -4.66 4.07
N GLY A 37 27.81 -4.08 5.10
CA GLY A 37 28.49 -4.83 6.17
C GLY A 37 29.83 -5.42 5.76
N GLY A 38 30.51 -4.84 4.76
CA GLY A 38 31.79 -5.32 4.25
C GLY A 38 32.89 -5.36 5.33
N VAL A 39 33.75 -6.39 5.35
CA VAL A 39 34.74 -6.61 6.40
C VAL A 39 36.06 -5.91 6.09
N ASP A 40 36.60 -6.12 4.89
CA ASP A 40 37.81 -5.46 4.37
C ASP A 40 37.50 -3.99 4.06
N GLU A 41 36.43 -3.76 3.34
CA GLU A 41 35.93 -2.44 2.98
C GLU A 41 34.40 -2.44 3.13
N GLU A 42 33.88 -1.52 3.94
CA GLU A 42 32.45 -1.22 4.02
C GLU A 42 32.04 -0.34 2.86
N ARG A 43 30.84 -0.59 2.31
CA ARG A 43 30.16 0.31 1.39
C ARG A 43 28.83 0.73 2.00
N VAL A 44 28.57 2.02 2.04
CA VAL A 44 27.23 2.58 2.35
C VAL A 44 26.79 3.43 1.17
N GLN A 45 25.68 3.08 0.57
CA GLN A 45 25.13 3.78 -0.59
C GLN A 45 23.99 4.68 -0.15
N PHE A 46 23.99 5.96 -0.53
CA PHE A 46 22.99 6.96 -0.20
C PHE A 46 22.10 7.33 -1.37
N THR A 47 20.83 7.58 -1.09
CA THR A 47 19.84 8.06 -2.05
C THR A 47 18.92 9.10 -1.40
N THR A 48 18.38 9.99 -2.20
CA THR A 48 17.26 10.85 -1.84
C THR A 48 16.33 11.00 -3.05
N ASN A 49 15.02 10.94 -2.83
CA ASN A 49 14.03 11.10 -3.90
C ASN A 49 14.07 12.49 -4.55
N ALA A 50 14.63 13.49 -3.86
CA ALA A 50 14.87 14.83 -4.41
C ALA A 50 15.96 14.84 -5.52
N PHE A 51 16.84 13.83 -5.55
CA PHE A 51 17.88 13.69 -6.58
C PHE A 51 17.36 12.86 -7.76
N ALA A 52 16.45 13.47 -8.54
CA ALA A 52 15.79 12.87 -9.67
C ALA A 52 16.17 13.61 -10.97
N ASN A 53 16.65 12.87 -11.96
CA ASN A 53 17.11 13.44 -13.23
C ASN A 53 15.97 13.58 -14.27
N THR A 54 16.29 14.04 -15.49
CA THR A 54 15.31 14.22 -16.58
C THR A 54 14.97 12.94 -17.34
N PHE A 55 15.59 11.83 -16.99
CA PHE A 55 15.33 10.59 -17.71
C PHE A 55 13.89 10.16 -17.48
N ARG A 56 13.11 10.19 -18.56
CA ARG A 56 11.67 9.91 -18.58
C ARG A 56 11.04 10.14 -17.21
N MET A 57 10.29 11.23 -17.08
CA MET A 57 9.57 11.54 -15.85
C MET A 57 10.46 11.70 -14.59
N GLY A 58 11.74 12.07 -14.76
CA GLY A 58 12.60 12.47 -13.66
C GLY A 58 13.04 11.37 -12.71
N GLY A 59 13.47 10.24 -13.25
CA GLY A 59 13.86 9.08 -12.44
C GLY A 59 14.91 9.33 -11.37
N VAL A 60 14.70 8.76 -10.20
CA VAL A 60 15.62 8.82 -9.04
C VAL A 60 16.91 8.06 -9.35
N SER A 61 18.03 8.62 -8.94
CA SER A 61 19.37 8.04 -9.12
C SER A 61 20.08 7.84 -7.79
N ASN A 62 21.02 6.91 -7.77
CA ASN A 62 22.01 6.76 -6.70
C ASN A 62 22.75 8.10 -6.50
N PHE A 63 22.89 8.55 -5.27
CA PHE A 63 23.35 9.91 -4.94
C PHE A 63 24.82 9.97 -4.57
N LEU A 64 25.22 9.31 -3.47
CA LEU A 64 26.59 9.26 -2.95
C LEU A 64 26.92 7.86 -2.44
N GLU A 65 28.22 7.52 -2.41
CA GLU A 65 28.69 6.26 -1.84
C GLU A 65 29.86 6.50 -0.88
N LEU A 66 29.70 6.07 0.37
CA LEU A 66 30.74 6.09 1.41
C LEU A 66 31.45 4.73 1.40
N TYR A 67 32.78 4.78 1.41
CA TYR A 67 33.65 3.63 1.57
C TYR A 67 34.51 3.79 2.82
N ILE A 68 34.61 2.73 3.62
CA ILE A 68 35.45 2.67 4.80
C ILE A 68 36.34 1.45 4.69
N ASP A 69 37.62 1.70 4.44
CA ASP A 69 38.63 0.66 4.34
C ASP A 69 39.14 0.29 5.75
N PHE A 70 38.78 -0.90 6.19
CA PHE A 70 39.22 -1.49 7.45
C PHE A 70 40.40 -2.44 7.26
N ASN A 71 40.63 -2.95 6.05
CA ASN A 71 41.64 -3.93 5.72
C ASN A 71 41.63 -5.13 6.70
N ASP A 72 40.45 -5.63 7.03
CA ASP A 72 40.22 -6.72 7.97
C ASP A 72 39.95 -8.07 7.29
N LYS A 73 40.15 -9.14 8.08
CA LYS A 73 39.64 -10.48 7.79
C LYS A 73 38.80 -10.94 8.97
N ALA A 74 37.55 -11.28 8.71
CA ALA A 74 36.61 -11.65 9.76
C ALA A 74 36.62 -13.16 10.05
N ARG A 75 36.40 -13.44 11.32
CA ARG A 75 35.92 -14.72 11.86
C ARG A 75 34.69 -14.43 12.70
N ASP A 76 33.77 -15.38 12.80
CA ASP A 76 32.55 -15.26 13.62
C ASP A 76 31.77 -13.99 13.28
N TYR A 77 31.52 -13.78 11.97
CA TYR A 77 30.84 -12.61 11.45
C TYR A 77 29.32 -12.69 11.59
N GLU A 78 28.74 -11.63 12.11
CA GLU A 78 27.28 -11.41 12.06
C GLU A 78 26.97 -9.94 11.73
N ARG A 79 25.93 -9.72 10.94
CA ARG A 79 25.30 -8.39 10.79
C ARG A 79 23.79 -8.51 10.95
N SER A 80 23.18 -7.43 11.41
CA SER A 80 21.75 -7.40 11.66
C SER A 80 21.15 -6.00 11.49
N LEU A 81 19.83 -5.97 11.25
CA LEU A 81 19.03 -4.77 11.29
C LEU A 81 17.98 -4.92 12.39
N ASP A 82 18.06 -4.08 13.41
CA ASP A 82 17.06 -4.03 14.47
C ASP A 82 15.90 -3.13 14.01
N LEU A 83 14.74 -3.75 13.77
CA LEU A 83 13.55 -3.06 13.28
C LEU A 83 12.92 -2.13 14.32
N ARG A 84 13.16 -2.34 15.63
CA ARG A 84 12.61 -1.49 16.69
C ARG A 84 13.35 -0.17 16.85
N THR A 85 14.63 -0.21 16.57
CA THR A 85 15.51 0.94 16.77
C THR A 85 15.97 1.58 15.47
N GLY A 86 15.82 0.90 14.32
CA GLY A 86 16.29 1.41 13.04
C GLY A 86 17.81 1.44 12.89
N ILE A 87 18.52 0.54 13.61
CA ILE A 87 19.97 0.49 13.64
C ILE A 87 20.46 -0.76 12.92
N ALA A 88 21.40 -0.57 11.99
CA ALA A 88 22.16 -1.65 11.37
C ALA A 88 23.41 -1.92 12.21
N TYR A 89 23.64 -3.19 12.52
CA TYR A 89 24.78 -3.68 13.29
C TYR A 89 25.63 -4.60 12.43
N SER A 90 26.96 -4.63 12.70
CA SER A 90 27.82 -5.73 12.32
C SER A 90 28.89 -5.96 13.38
N GLU A 91 29.20 -7.22 13.65
CA GLU A 91 30.27 -7.61 14.57
C GLU A 91 31.05 -8.81 14.04
N TYR A 92 32.32 -8.84 14.35
CA TYR A 92 33.20 -9.95 13.99
C TYR A 92 34.49 -9.95 14.82
N LEU A 93 35.23 -11.05 14.77
CA LEU A 93 36.58 -11.16 15.28
C LEU A 93 37.60 -10.96 14.17
N SER A 94 38.61 -10.12 14.38
CA SER A 94 39.77 -9.92 13.53
C SER A 94 41.08 -10.11 14.28
N ASP A 95 42.21 -9.89 13.64
CA ASP A 95 43.50 -9.91 14.30
C ASP A 95 43.65 -8.75 15.34
N PHE A 96 42.78 -7.71 15.19
CA PHE A 96 42.66 -6.61 16.16
C PHE A 96 41.68 -6.91 17.32
N GLY A 97 41.16 -8.13 17.40
CA GLY A 97 40.15 -8.53 18.39
C GLY A 97 38.72 -8.30 17.88
N LYS A 98 37.80 -8.09 18.80
CA LYS A 98 36.39 -7.81 18.43
C LYS A 98 36.27 -6.44 17.78
N THR A 99 35.56 -6.39 16.64
CA THR A 99 35.12 -5.18 15.98
C THR A 99 33.59 -5.11 16.04
N GLU A 100 33.05 -4.00 16.50
CA GLU A 100 31.60 -3.71 16.53
C GLU A 100 31.31 -2.48 15.70
N ARG A 101 30.24 -2.53 14.86
CA ARG A 101 29.86 -1.39 14.03
C ARG A 101 28.35 -1.16 14.13
N LYS A 102 27.95 0.11 14.13
CA LYS A 102 26.57 0.56 14.21
C LYS A 102 26.34 1.69 13.23
N ALA A 103 25.26 1.59 12.45
CA ALA A 103 24.86 2.66 11.54
C ALA A 103 23.38 3.01 11.74
N PHE A 104 23.05 4.29 11.76
CA PHE A 104 21.68 4.79 11.82
C PHE A 104 21.53 6.13 11.09
N PHE A 105 20.33 6.42 10.62
CA PHE A 105 20.00 7.70 10.00
C PHE A 105 19.01 8.46 10.89
N CYS A 106 19.50 9.43 11.63
CA CYS A 106 18.72 10.19 12.60
C CYS A 106 17.74 11.15 11.91
N TYR A 107 16.43 10.98 12.10
CA TYR A 107 15.42 11.90 11.58
C TYR A 107 15.42 13.26 12.32
N PRO A 108 15.45 13.33 13.68
CA PRO A 108 15.43 14.62 14.39
C PRO A 108 16.57 15.57 14.07
N ASP A 109 17.74 15.05 13.69
CA ASP A 109 18.93 15.83 13.42
C ASP A 109 19.37 15.77 11.94
N ASN A 110 18.67 14.96 11.13
CA ASN A 110 18.93 14.72 9.70
C ASN A 110 20.42 14.48 9.41
N VAL A 111 21.00 13.51 10.12
CA VAL A 111 22.39 13.10 10.01
C VAL A 111 22.49 11.58 9.97
N PHE A 112 23.29 11.05 9.05
CA PHE A 112 23.73 9.67 9.07
C PHE A 112 24.95 9.55 9.98
N VAL A 113 24.95 8.51 10.84
CA VAL A 113 26.04 8.22 11.77
C VAL A 113 26.45 6.77 11.62
N TYR A 114 27.75 6.53 11.46
CA TYR A 114 28.36 5.21 11.45
C TYR A 114 29.46 5.18 12.49
N ARG A 115 29.33 4.32 13.52
CA ARG A 115 30.35 4.07 14.54
C ARG A 115 31.04 2.74 14.31
N ALA A 116 32.36 2.73 14.34
CA ALA A 116 33.20 1.54 14.42
C ALA A 116 34.00 1.56 15.73
N GLU A 117 33.97 0.45 16.49
CA GLU A 117 34.68 0.26 17.74
C GLU A 117 35.58 -0.97 17.64
N PHE A 118 36.81 -0.84 18.16
CA PHE A 118 37.86 -1.86 18.04
C PHE A 118 38.39 -2.25 19.41
N ALA A 119 38.64 -3.55 19.64
CA ALA A 119 39.25 -4.03 20.89
C ALA A 119 40.71 -3.61 21.02
N LYS A 120 41.40 -3.35 19.90
CA LYS A 120 42.79 -2.85 19.86
C LYS A 120 42.88 -1.70 18.87
N PRO A 121 43.82 -0.75 19.09
CA PRO A 121 43.99 0.37 18.16
C PRO A 121 44.21 -0.08 16.73
N LYS A 122 43.54 0.61 15.80
CA LYS A 122 43.48 0.26 14.38
C LYS A 122 43.50 1.51 13.51
N ASP A 123 44.01 1.32 12.29
CA ASP A 123 43.94 2.32 11.21
C ASP A 123 42.74 2.04 10.35
N LEU A 124 42.14 3.11 9.81
CA LEU A 124 41.10 3.02 8.79
C LEU A 124 41.14 4.24 7.85
N ARG A 125 40.52 4.09 6.68
CA ARG A 125 40.42 5.16 5.70
C ARG A 125 38.93 5.35 5.32
N VAL A 126 38.52 6.60 5.24
CA VAL A 126 37.15 6.99 4.85
C VAL A 126 37.22 7.79 3.56
N GLU A 127 36.49 7.33 2.56
CA GLU A 127 36.36 7.95 1.24
C GLU A 127 34.89 8.10 0.89
N ILE A 128 34.50 9.13 0.14
CA ILE A 128 33.17 9.28 -0.42
C ILE A 128 33.25 9.54 -1.92
N LYS A 129 32.38 8.91 -2.71
CA LYS A 129 32.34 9.01 -4.17
C LYS A 129 31.00 9.56 -4.64
N ILE A 130 31.05 10.25 -5.78
CA ILE A 130 29.90 10.63 -6.56
C ILE A 130 29.74 9.58 -7.67
N PRO A 131 28.78 8.64 -7.56
CA PRO A 131 28.62 7.61 -8.57
C PRO A 131 28.14 8.19 -9.90
N TYR A 132 28.46 7.52 -11.01
CA TYR A 132 28.03 7.89 -12.36
C TYR A 132 28.44 9.29 -12.83
N LEU A 133 29.49 9.85 -12.24
CA LEU A 133 30.06 11.14 -12.66
C LEU A 133 30.70 11.02 -14.05
N GLY A 134 30.14 11.75 -15.02
CA GLY A 134 30.61 11.71 -16.41
C GLY A 134 30.04 10.59 -17.28
N ASP A 135 29.20 9.72 -16.76
CA ASP A 135 28.61 8.60 -17.51
C ASP A 135 27.56 9.03 -18.52
N ARG A 136 27.00 10.25 -18.36
CA ARG A 136 26.00 10.82 -19.26
C ARG A 136 26.26 12.29 -19.59
N PRO A 137 25.79 12.77 -20.75
CA PRO A 137 25.71 14.19 -21.07
C PRO A 137 24.85 14.95 -20.04
N LEU A 138 25.21 16.19 -19.74
CA LEU A 138 24.57 17.00 -18.72
C LEU A 138 23.10 17.31 -19.05
N ASP A 139 22.76 17.47 -20.33
CA ASP A 139 21.40 17.70 -20.84
C ASP A 139 20.54 16.43 -20.85
N GLU A 140 21.16 15.25 -20.79
CA GLU A 140 20.48 13.95 -20.70
C GLU A 140 20.38 13.41 -19.26
N GLY A 141 20.56 14.26 -18.25
CA GLY A 141 20.49 13.90 -16.84
C GLY A 141 21.82 13.51 -16.22
N GLY A 142 22.93 13.85 -16.85
CA GLY A 142 24.26 13.78 -16.26
C GLY A 142 24.44 14.76 -15.12
N ARG A 143 25.42 14.50 -14.27
CA ARG A 143 25.73 15.30 -13.08
C ARG A 143 27.14 15.86 -13.12
N THR A 144 27.34 17.02 -12.48
CA THR A 144 28.67 17.55 -12.15
C THR A 144 28.94 17.29 -10.67
N GLY A 145 30.19 17.30 -10.28
CA GLY A 145 30.54 17.27 -8.86
C GLY A 145 32.05 17.17 -8.64
N GLU A 146 32.44 17.52 -7.45
CA GLU A 146 33.79 17.43 -6.95
C GLU A 146 33.82 17.02 -5.46
N VAL A 147 34.87 16.31 -5.10
CA VAL A 147 35.17 15.92 -3.72
C VAL A 147 36.45 16.63 -3.30
N LYS A 148 36.43 17.34 -2.20
CA LYS A 148 37.58 18.12 -1.69
C LYS A 148 37.76 17.88 -0.21
N THR A 149 39.00 17.89 0.25
CA THR A 149 39.34 17.99 1.65
C THR A 149 39.38 19.46 2.04
N ARG A 150 38.70 19.84 3.13
CA ARG A 150 38.75 21.17 3.70
C ARG A 150 38.91 21.09 5.23
N GLY A 151 40.07 21.45 5.70
CA GLY A 151 40.46 21.23 7.09
C GLY A 151 40.49 19.73 7.41
N GLU A 152 39.70 19.31 8.39
CA GLU A 152 39.62 17.92 8.84
C GLU A 152 38.37 17.20 8.35
N GLU A 153 37.73 17.68 7.29
CA GLU A 153 36.47 17.19 6.74
C GLU A 153 36.56 17.03 5.23
N ILE A 154 35.66 16.20 4.68
CA ILE A 154 35.45 16.09 3.23
C ILE A 154 34.21 16.90 2.88
N GLU A 155 34.33 17.74 1.85
CA GLU A 155 33.23 18.47 1.23
C GLU A 155 32.94 17.90 -0.15
N ILE A 156 31.67 17.70 -0.46
CA ILE A 156 31.17 17.28 -1.76
C ILE A 156 30.21 18.36 -2.25
N SER A 157 30.44 18.85 -3.46
CA SER A 157 29.54 19.81 -4.10
C SER A 157 29.31 19.42 -5.55
N GLY A 158 28.12 19.71 -6.05
CA GLY A 158 27.82 19.44 -7.44
C GLY A 158 26.44 19.90 -7.87
N THR A 159 26.10 19.60 -9.11
CA THR A 159 24.82 19.98 -9.70
C THR A 159 24.20 18.84 -10.52
N LEU A 160 22.89 18.88 -10.65
CA LEU A 160 22.11 18.17 -11.66
C LEU A 160 21.53 19.23 -12.61
N PRO A 161 22.26 19.60 -13.69
CA PRO A 161 21.91 20.77 -14.51
C PRO A 161 20.53 20.69 -15.14
N SER A 162 20.08 19.51 -15.51
CA SER A 162 18.77 19.27 -16.07
C SER A 162 17.61 19.73 -15.17
N ARG A 163 17.83 19.82 -13.85
CA ARG A 163 16.86 20.25 -12.84
C ARG A 163 17.25 21.55 -12.14
N ASP A 164 18.31 22.22 -12.53
CA ASP A 164 18.93 23.35 -11.82
C ASP A 164 19.18 23.01 -10.34
N LEU A 165 19.39 21.73 -10.05
CA LEU A 165 19.60 21.23 -8.72
C LEU A 165 21.06 21.39 -8.32
N LYS A 166 21.30 22.04 -7.17
CA LYS A 166 22.58 22.02 -6.47
C LYS A 166 22.51 21.01 -5.35
N TYR A 167 23.60 20.34 -5.06
CA TYR A 167 23.75 19.50 -3.90
C TYR A 167 25.05 19.74 -3.17
N PHE A 168 24.99 19.54 -1.87
CA PHE A 168 26.16 19.67 -1.02
C PHE A 168 26.10 18.59 0.07
N ALA A 169 27.29 18.04 0.40
CA ALA A 169 27.43 17.09 1.49
C ALA A 169 28.73 17.29 2.23
N LYS A 170 28.76 16.88 3.49
CA LYS A 170 29.99 16.88 4.32
C LYS A 170 30.13 15.54 5.04
N VAL A 171 31.40 15.12 5.16
CA VAL A 171 31.81 13.98 5.98
C VAL A 171 32.81 14.44 7.01
N ALA A 172 32.54 14.09 8.27
CA ALA A 172 33.46 14.32 9.39
C ALA A 172 33.68 13.03 10.16
N VAL A 173 34.86 12.90 10.78
CA VAL A 173 35.19 11.76 11.63
C VAL A 173 35.62 12.28 13.00
N VAL A 174 35.00 11.73 14.05
CA VAL A 174 35.40 11.92 15.46
C VAL A 174 36.05 10.62 15.95
N THR A 175 37.25 10.72 16.51
CA THR A 175 38.04 9.56 16.91
C THR A 175 38.97 9.90 18.07
N ASN A 176 39.47 8.88 18.77
CA ASN A 176 40.55 9.04 19.74
C ASN A 176 41.97 8.78 19.16
N GLY A 177 42.03 8.41 17.88
CA GLY A 177 43.27 8.24 17.12
C GLY A 177 43.74 9.55 16.47
N GLU A 178 44.88 9.51 15.78
CA GLU A 178 45.34 10.59 14.91
C GLU A 178 44.48 10.65 13.64
N LYS A 179 44.19 11.88 13.18
CA LYS A 179 43.41 12.09 11.96
C LYS A 179 44.18 12.93 10.96
N ARG A 180 44.20 12.51 9.69
CA ARG A 180 44.75 13.26 8.56
C ARG A 180 43.75 13.30 7.41
N CYS A 181 43.62 14.45 6.81
CA CYS A 181 42.71 14.65 5.68
C CYS A 181 43.51 15.12 4.46
N GLU A 182 43.49 14.31 3.40
CA GLU A 182 44.20 14.63 2.15
C GLU A 182 43.51 13.96 0.95
N ASN A 183 43.61 14.61 -0.20
CA ASN A 183 43.12 14.05 -1.48
C ASN A 183 41.67 13.52 -1.50
N GLY A 184 40.77 14.13 -0.72
CA GLY A 184 39.40 13.69 -0.62
C GLY A 184 39.16 12.51 0.34
N GLU A 185 40.12 12.13 1.14
CA GLU A 185 40.08 11.04 2.10
C GLU A 185 40.34 11.53 3.53
N ILE A 186 39.80 10.80 4.52
CA ILE A 186 40.15 10.93 5.93
C ILE A 186 40.83 9.64 6.35
N VAL A 187 42.10 9.74 6.74
CA VAL A 187 42.88 8.63 7.30
C VAL A 187 42.90 8.75 8.82
N VAL A 188 42.48 7.70 9.49
CA VAL A 188 42.51 7.59 10.95
C VAL A 188 43.56 6.57 11.32
N ILE A 189 44.42 6.93 12.28
CA ILE A 189 45.59 6.12 12.69
C ILE A 189 45.46 5.81 14.19
N ASN A 190 45.68 4.54 14.53
CA ASN A 190 45.78 4.07 15.92
C ASN A 190 44.55 4.39 16.79
N ALA A 191 43.35 4.19 16.25
CA ALA A 191 42.07 4.50 16.91
C ALA A 191 41.40 3.26 17.54
N LEU A 192 40.79 3.45 18.71
CA LEU A 192 39.88 2.50 19.32
C LEU A 192 38.44 2.67 18.86
N TYR A 193 38.09 3.84 18.32
CA TYR A 193 36.78 4.09 17.69
C TYR A 193 36.88 5.17 16.61
N ALA A 194 35.93 5.11 15.69
CA ALA A 194 35.68 6.17 14.73
C ALA A 194 34.16 6.36 14.56
N ASP A 195 33.71 7.59 14.80
CA ASP A 195 32.36 8.04 14.53
C ASP A 195 32.37 8.84 13.22
N ILE A 196 31.74 8.34 12.20
CA ILE A 196 31.65 8.94 10.87
C ILE A 196 30.27 9.57 10.71
N TYR A 197 30.25 10.87 10.44
CA TYR A 197 29.04 11.66 10.24
C TYR A 197 28.92 12.04 8.79
N VAL A 198 27.78 11.77 8.17
CA VAL A 198 27.47 12.23 6.82
C VAL A 198 26.20 13.07 6.85
N VAL A 199 26.31 14.30 6.37
CA VAL A 199 25.19 15.22 6.21
C VAL A 199 25.13 15.67 4.77
N PHE A 200 23.96 15.60 4.15
CA PHE A 200 23.76 16.10 2.80
C PHE A 200 22.41 16.77 2.63
N ASP A 201 22.32 17.61 1.63
CA ASP A 201 21.08 18.26 1.22
C ASP A 201 21.16 18.70 -0.23
N THR A 202 20.02 19.08 -0.79
CA THR A 202 19.88 19.59 -2.15
C THR A 202 19.11 20.90 -2.18
N SER A 203 19.19 21.65 -3.26
CA SER A 203 18.35 22.83 -3.48
C SER A 203 16.91 22.50 -3.87
N TYR A 204 16.48 21.25 -3.74
CA TYR A 204 15.08 20.89 -3.93
C TYR A 204 14.19 21.47 -2.83
N LYS A 205 13.08 22.08 -3.25
CA LYS A 205 12.02 22.53 -2.35
C LYS A 205 10.69 21.99 -2.82
N LEU A 206 10.02 21.26 -1.97
CA LEU A 206 8.67 20.72 -2.25
C LEU A 206 7.67 21.89 -2.20
N CYS A 207 7.31 22.42 -3.37
CA CYS A 207 6.37 23.53 -3.52
C CYS A 207 5.83 23.58 -4.95
N PRO A 208 4.73 24.35 -5.21
CA PRO A 208 4.12 24.43 -6.54
C PRO A 208 5.06 24.90 -7.65
N GLU A 209 6.00 25.79 -7.34
CA GLU A 209 6.94 26.31 -8.33
C GLU A 209 7.86 25.21 -8.90
N ALA A 210 8.24 24.22 -8.10
CA ALA A 210 9.04 23.10 -8.57
C ALA A 210 8.32 22.27 -9.66
N PHE A 211 6.99 22.12 -9.53
CA PHE A 211 6.17 21.41 -10.50
C PHE A 211 5.88 22.23 -11.77
N SER A 212 5.66 23.54 -11.64
CA SER A 212 5.38 24.41 -12.79
C SER A 212 6.63 24.72 -13.64
N THR A 213 7.81 24.69 -13.01
CA THR A 213 9.09 24.96 -13.69
C THR A 213 9.86 23.69 -14.05
N HIS A 214 9.51 22.56 -13.46
CA HIS A 214 10.27 21.30 -13.51
C HIS A 214 11.72 21.41 -12.99
N LYS A 215 11.97 22.33 -12.06
CA LYS A 215 13.29 22.69 -11.54
C LYS A 215 13.33 22.71 -10.02
N ALA A 216 14.50 22.56 -9.46
CA ALA A 216 14.75 22.85 -8.05
C ALA A 216 14.74 24.37 -7.84
N VAL A 217 13.94 24.83 -6.90
CA VAL A 217 13.70 26.26 -6.64
C VAL A 217 14.07 26.69 -5.22
N GLY A 218 14.71 25.81 -4.47
CA GLY A 218 15.20 26.13 -3.12
C GLY A 218 16.58 26.79 -3.12
N ASP A 219 16.92 27.30 -1.95
CA ASP A 219 18.22 27.92 -1.70
C ASP A 219 19.37 26.92 -1.79
N ASP A 220 20.58 27.45 -1.98
CA ASP A 220 21.82 26.67 -1.93
C ASP A 220 21.93 25.89 -0.62
N PRO A 221 22.18 24.57 -0.64
CA PRO A 221 22.16 23.74 0.55
C PRO A 221 23.39 23.91 1.47
N THR A 222 24.44 24.59 1.03
CA THR A 222 25.76 24.62 1.69
C THR A 222 25.68 25.03 3.15
N GLU A 223 25.09 26.19 3.45
CA GLU A 223 25.06 26.72 4.82
C GLU A 223 24.26 25.83 5.77
N ARG A 224 23.14 25.28 5.32
CA ARG A 224 22.32 24.42 6.19
C ARG A 224 22.94 23.03 6.42
N VAL A 225 23.72 22.50 5.47
CA VAL A 225 24.52 21.27 5.67
C VAL A 225 25.62 21.51 6.69
N ILE A 226 26.37 22.63 6.57
CA ILE A 226 27.40 23.01 7.53
C ILE A 226 26.80 23.14 8.93
N ALA A 227 25.71 23.90 9.06
CA ALA A 227 25.05 24.12 10.35
C ALA A 227 24.54 22.84 11.00
N ARG A 228 24.01 21.89 10.19
CA ARG A 228 23.58 20.56 10.67
C ARG A 228 24.75 19.73 11.17
N LEU A 229 25.85 19.68 10.42
CA LEU A 229 27.02 18.94 10.84
C LEU A 229 27.63 19.52 12.12
N GLU A 230 27.80 20.85 12.21
CA GLU A 230 28.28 21.52 13.42
C GLU A 230 27.39 21.24 14.64
N LYS A 231 26.06 21.22 14.43
CA LYS A 231 25.12 20.88 15.50
C LYS A 231 25.28 19.40 15.91
N ALA A 232 25.40 18.49 14.96
CA ALA A 232 25.58 17.06 15.22
C ALA A 232 26.89 16.79 15.96
N LEU A 233 28.00 17.44 15.58
CA LEU A 233 29.32 17.31 16.23
C LEU A 233 29.35 17.87 17.65
N LYS A 234 28.48 18.83 17.98
CA LYS A 234 28.33 19.34 19.37
C LYS A 234 27.56 18.38 20.28
N LEU A 235 26.81 17.44 19.70
CA LEU A 235 26.17 16.34 20.41
C LEU A 235 27.16 15.19 20.51
N SER A 236 27.18 14.43 21.62
CA SER A 236 27.91 13.16 21.63
C SER A 236 27.22 12.13 20.76
N TYR A 237 27.98 11.12 20.33
CA TYR A 237 27.39 9.96 19.63
C TYR A 237 26.21 9.35 20.41
N GLU A 238 26.39 9.17 21.73
CA GLU A 238 25.37 8.60 22.61
C GLU A 238 24.10 9.44 22.61
N ARG A 239 24.24 10.76 22.59
CA ARG A 239 23.07 11.66 22.57
C ARG A 239 22.31 11.62 21.23
N LEU A 240 23.02 11.52 20.13
CA LEU A 240 22.40 11.33 18.81
C LEU A 240 21.70 9.98 18.71
N LEU A 241 22.34 8.92 19.22
CA LEU A 241 21.76 7.59 19.30
C LEU A 241 20.48 7.57 20.15
N GLU A 242 20.51 8.17 21.35
CA GLU A 242 19.31 8.31 22.18
C GLU A 242 18.15 9.01 21.45
N ARG A 243 18.45 10.11 20.76
CA ARG A 243 17.44 10.88 20.01
C ARG A 243 16.85 10.07 18.84
N HIS A 244 17.71 9.36 18.12
CA HIS A 244 17.30 8.47 17.04
C HIS A 244 16.40 7.35 17.56
N VAL A 245 16.84 6.63 18.60
CA VAL A 245 16.07 5.53 19.19
C VAL A 245 14.75 6.01 19.77
N ALA A 246 14.74 7.15 20.46
CA ALA A 246 13.51 7.71 21.03
C ALA A 246 12.48 8.05 19.94
N ASP A 247 12.89 8.66 18.83
CA ASP A 247 12.01 8.95 17.70
C ASP A 247 11.51 7.66 17.04
N PHE A 248 12.41 6.80 16.60
CA PHE A 248 12.10 5.62 15.80
C PHE A 248 11.25 4.62 16.58
N SER A 249 11.65 4.31 17.82
CA SER A 249 10.94 3.36 18.68
C SER A 249 9.57 3.87 19.12
N SER A 250 9.36 5.20 19.18
CA SER A 250 8.05 5.78 19.49
C SER A 250 6.97 5.40 18.46
N LEU A 251 7.35 5.13 17.23
CA LEU A 251 6.48 4.67 16.14
C LEU A 251 6.44 3.15 16.08
N MET A 252 7.59 2.48 16.08
CA MET A 252 7.65 1.02 15.94
C MET A 252 6.96 0.28 17.09
N ASN A 253 7.11 0.74 18.32
CA ASN A 253 6.59 0.05 19.51
C ASN A 253 5.08 0.21 19.73
N ARG A 254 4.37 0.96 18.88
CA ARG A 254 2.91 1.11 18.96
C ARG A 254 2.17 -0.17 18.62
N VAL A 255 2.72 -1.01 17.75
CA VAL A 255 2.06 -2.23 17.28
C VAL A 255 2.92 -3.45 17.58
N GLU A 256 2.30 -4.46 18.21
CA GLU A 256 2.84 -5.79 18.34
C GLU A 256 1.99 -6.75 17.49
N PHE A 257 2.64 -7.71 16.84
CA PHE A 257 2.02 -8.84 16.17
C PHE A 257 2.83 -10.08 16.52
N ASP A 258 2.18 -11.07 17.12
CA ASP A 258 2.82 -12.26 17.68
C ASP A 258 2.00 -13.51 17.34
N LEU A 259 2.58 -14.43 16.63
CA LEU A 259 2.06 -15.75 16.27
C LEU A 259 2.64 -16.86 17.13
N GLY A 260 3.40 -16.51 18.18
CA GLY A 260 4.16 -17.45 19.03
C GLY A 260 5.49 -17.89 18.43
N GLY A 261 5.96 -17.23 17.36
CA GLY A 261 7.28 -17.49 16.77
C GLY A 261 8.40 -17.21 17.77
N LYS A 262 9.51 -17.93 17.64
CA LYS A 262 10.70 -17.73 18.48
C LYS A 262 11.89 -17.38 17.62
N ASP A 263 12.65 -16.40 18.08
CA ASP A 263 13.98 -16.13 17.53
C ASP A 263 14.92 -17.24 18.00
N ASP A 264 15.35 -18.09 17.10
CA ASP A 264 16.25 -19.22 17.36
C ASP A 264 17.71 -18.96 16.94
N GLY A 265 17.98 -17.70 16.50
CA GLY A 265 19.32 -17.26 16.08
C GLY A 265 19.69 -17.62 14.64
N ARG A 266 18.80 -18.24 13.88
CA ARG A 266 19.01 -18.45 12.43
C ARG A 266 19.08 -17.12 11.68
N ALA A 267 19.82 -17.11 10.57
CA ALA A 267 19.85 -16.00 9.64
C ALA A 267 18.50 -15.87 8.91
N THR A 268 18.18 -14.66 8.49
CA THR A 268 16.89 -14.35 7.83
C THR A 268 16.73 -15.08 6.51
N ASP A 269 17.79 -15.20 5.74
CA ASP A 269 17.84 -15.98 4.50
C ASP A 269 17.68 -17.48 4.75
N GLU A 270 18.21 -18.03 5.85
CA GLU A 270 17.98 -19.42 6.28
C GLU A 270 16.50 -19.65 6.65
N LEU A 271 15.88 -18.71 7.37
CA LEU A 271 14.44 -18.76 7.70
C LEU A 271 13.57 -18.71 6.45
N LEU A 272 13.93 -17.82 5.50
CA LEU A 272 13.20 -17.70 4.24
C LEU A 272 13.33 -18.95 3.38
N GLU A 273 14.50 -19.57 3.34
CA GLU A 273 14.70 -20.83 2.60
C GLU A 273 13.92 -21.98 3.23
N SER A 274 13.95 -22.12 4.55
CA SER A 274 13.11 -23.07 5.27
C SER A 274 11.61 -22.88 4.97
N TYR A 275 11.16 -21.64 4.88
CA TYR A 275 9.78 -21.31 4.51
C TYR A 275 9.45 -21.69 3.05
N ARG A 276 10.39 -21.51 2.12
CA ARG A 276 10.30 -21.95 0.72
C ARG A 276 10.19 -23.45 0.57
N GLU A 277 10.87 -24.20 1.41
CA GLU A 277 10.77 -25.68 1.50
C GLU A 277 9.43 -26.15 2.06
N GLY A 278 8.60 -25.25 2.59
CA GLY A 278 7.24 -25.54 3.08
C GLY A 278 7.13 -25.68 4.60
N ASN A 279 8.20 -25.37 5.35
CA ASN A 279 8.13 -25.31 6.80
C ASN A 279 7.34 -24.08 7.27
N THR A 280 6.77 -24.16 8.46
CA THR A 280 6.12 -23.00 9.09
C THR A 280 7.16 -22.22 9.88
N GLU A 281 7.25 -20.93 9.63
CA GLU A 281 8.18 -20.00 10.29
C GLU A 281 7.43 -18.79 10.85
N PRO A 282 6.69 -18.92 11.96
CA PRO A 282 5.88 -17.82 12.50
C PRO A 282 6.70 -16.57 12.82
N TYR A 283 7.95 -16.73 13.25
CA TYR A 283 8.84 -15.60 13.52
C TYR A 283 9.18 -14.82 12.24
N LEU A 284 9.34 -15.49 11.10
CA LEU A 284 9.55 -14.84 9.81
C LEU A 284 8.30 -14.02 9.38
N GLU A 285 7.09 -14.58 9.55
CA GLU A 285 5.84 -13.87 9.25
C GLU A 285 5.66 -12.62 10.13
N GLU A 286 6.01 -12.71 11.43
CA GLU A 286 6.00 -11.58 12.36
C GLU A 286 7.01 -10.50 11.97
N ILE A 287 8.23 -10.87 11.60
CA ILE A 287 9.26 -9.95 11.10
C ILE A 287 8.78 -9.29 9.82
N TYR A 288 8.25 -10.07 8.87
CA TYR A 288 7.80 -9.55 7.58
C TYR A 288 6.70 -8.48 7.73
N TYR A 289 5.73 -8.72 8.64
CA TYR A 289 4.73 -7.74 9.01
C TYR A 289 5.33 -6.44 9.54
N GLN A 290 6.24 -6.54 10.52
CA GLN A 290 6.87 -5.38 11.15
C GLN A 290 7.85 -4.67 10.20
N TYR A 291 8.41 -5.42 9.23
CA TYR A 291 9.33 -4.87 8.25
C TYR A 291 8.64 -3.87 7.32
N GLY A 292 7.40 -4.10 6.89
CA GLY A 292 6.68 -3.09 6.11
C GLY A 292 6.45 -1.80 6.91
N ARG A 293 6.15 -1.88 8.22
CA ARG A 293 6.06 -0.69 9.08
C ARG A 293 7.42 0.02 9.19
N TYR A 294 8.48 -0.74 9.42
CA TYR A 294 9.86 -0.24 9.46
C TYR A 294 10.24 0.51 8.19
N LEU A 295 9.99 -0.10 7.03
CA LEU A 295 10.34 0.48 5.72
C LEU A 295 9.60 1.81 5.47
N LEU A 296 8.32 1.92 5.85
CA LEU A 296 7.57 3.17 5.69
C LEU A 296 8.07 4.27 6.64
N ILE A 297 8.34 3.95 7.90
CA ILE A 297 8.94 4.89 8.86
C ILE A 297 10.30 5.40 8.37
N SER A 298 11.10 4.54 7.74
CA SER A 298 12.43 4.89 7.22
C SER A 298 12.38 5.69 5.91
N SER A 299 11.29 5.61 5.13
CA SER A 299 11.22 6.19 3.79
C SER A 299 10.18 7.31 3.62
N SER A 300 9.38 7.60 4.64
CA SER A 300 8.29 8.58 4.55
C SER A 300 8.06 9.28 5.88
N ARG A 301 8.49 10.53 5.98
CA ARG A 301 8.39 11.37 7.18
C ARG A 301 7.91 12.77 6.80
N LYS A 302 7.30 13.47 7.74
CA LYS A 302 6.87 14.87 7.53
C LYS A 302 8.02 15.74 7.04
N GLY A 303 7.77 16.56 5.99
CA GLY A 303 8.76 17.46 5.41
C GLY A 303 9.76 16.79 4.43
N THR A 304 9.49 15.53 4.04
CA THR A 304 10.27 14.81 3.02
C THR A 304 9.39 14.48 1.81
N PRO A 305 9.94 14.14 0.64
CA PRO A 305 9.17 13.51 -0.43
C PRO A 305 8.56 12.18 0.08
N PRO A 306 7.45 11.71 -0.51
CA PRO A 306 6.85 10.42 -0.12
C PRO A 306 7.74 9.24 -0.50
N ALA A 307 7.42 8.06 0.06
CA ALA A 307 8.06 6.80 -0.35
C ALA A 307 7.78 6.53 -1.83
N SER A 308 8.82 6.43 -2.66
CA SER A 308 8.71 6.11 -4.08
C SER A 308 8.50 4.62 -4.32
N LEU A 309 8.50 4.17 -5.57
CA LEU A 309 8.40 2.76 -5.96
C LEU A 309 9.49 1.87 -5.33
N GLN A 310 10.63 2.45 -4.97
CA GLN A 310 11.72 1.81 -4.24
C GLN A 310 11.94 2.43 -2.85
N GLY A 311 10.92 3.09 -2.29
CA GLY A 311 11.03 3.82 -1.02
C GLY A 311 11.91 5.05 -1.13
N VAL A 312 13.09 4.99 -0.54
CA VAL A 312 14.13 6.02 -0.63
C VAL A 312 15.51 5.37 -0.94
N TRP A 313 15.49 4.19 -1.58
CA TRP A 313 16.70 3.42 -1.88
C TRP A 313 16.80 3.07 -3.36
N THR A 314 17.93 3.34 -3.96
CA THR A 314 18.31 2.83 -5.27
C THR A 314 19.82 2.86 -5.47
N VAL A 315 20.36 1.86 -6.14
CA VAL A 315 21.77 1.78 -6.54
C VAL A 315 21.98 2.21 -7.98
N HIS A 316 20.89 2.39 -8.73
CA HIS A 316 20.96 2.61 -10.17
C HIS A 316 21.16 4.09 -10.52
N ASP A 317 21.82 4.34 -11.65
CA ASP A 317 21.80 5.63 -12.32
C ASP A 317 20.42 5.93 -12.93
N LYS A 318 19.81 4.91 -13.52
CA LYS A 318 18.45 4.90 -14.07
C LYS A 318 17.65 3.84 -13.32
N SER A 319 16.93 4.27 -12.31
CA SER A 319 16.09 3.35 -11.53
C SER A 319 15.02 2.68 -12.38
N PRO A 320 14.69 1.41 -12.14
CA PRO A 320 13.53 0.77 -12.73
C PRO A 320 12.27 1.62 -12.57
N TRP A 321 11.53 1.82 -13.65
CA TRP A 321 10.37 2.74 -13.72
C TRP A 321 10.63 4.14 -13.14
N GLY A 322 11.88 4.60 -13.22
CA GLY A 322 12.31 5.88 -12.67
C GLY A 322 12.25 5.96 -11.14
N SER A 323 11.93 4.89 -10.43
CA SER A 323 11.57 4.90 -9.00
C SER A 323 10.54 6.01 -8.68
N GLY A 324 9.53 6.14 -9.55
CA GLY A 324 8.52 7.20 -9.47
C GLY A 324 7.42 6.92 -8.44
N PHE A 325 6.50 7.86 -8.33
CA PHE A 325 5.28 7.74 -7.55
C PHE A 325 4.14 7.31 -8.48
N TRP A 326 3.94 6.00 -8.64
CA TRP A 326 2.94 5.45 -9.56
C TRP A 326 1.56 5.41 -8.91
N HIS A 327 0.59 6.12 -9.51
CA HIS A 327 -0.72 6.42 -8.88
C HIS A 327 -1.86 5.48 -9.30
N ASN A 328 -1.62 4.53 -10.18
CA ASN A 328 -2.68 3.59 -10.54
C ASN A 328 -2.80 2.40 -9.58
N ILE A 329 -1.91 2.28 -8.58
CA ILE A 329 -1.99 1.35 -7.44
C ILE A 329 -0.84 1.51 -6.43
N ASN A 330 0.42 1.71 -6.91
CA ASN A 330 1.63 1.52 -6.11
C ASN A 330 1.76 2.51 -4.95
N ILE A 331 1.65 3.80 -5.23
CA ILE A 331 1.76 4.83 -4.18
C ILE A 331 0.64 4.71 -3.15
N GLN A 332 -0.56 4.31 -3.55
CA GLN A 332 -1.66 4.10 -2.64
C GLN A 332 -1.37 2.90 -1.72
N MET A 333 -0.85 1.81 -2.29
CA MET A 333 -0.47 0.62 -1.53
C MET A 333 0.63 0.92 -0.51
N ASN A 334 1.55 1.86 -0.81
CA ASN A 334 2.56 2.29 0.14
C ASN A 334 1.95 2.82 1.45
N TYR A 335 0.75 3.41 1.40
CA TYR A 335 0.11 4.01 2.56
C TYR A 335 -1.09 3.25 3.11
N TRP A 336 -1.56 2.16 2.50
CA TRP A 336 -2.73 1.41 2.98
C TRP A 336 -2.60 0.96 4.43
N HIS A 337 -1.41 0.54 4.86
CA HIS A 337 -1.18 0.12 6.24
C HIS A 337 -0.87 1.28 7.21
N ALA A 338 -0.55 2.47 6.71
CA ALA A 338 -0.12 3.60 7.54
C ALA A 338 -1.14 3.91 8.65
N PHE A 339 -2.42 3.88 8.30
CA PHE A 339 -3.48 4.22 9.23
C PHE A 339 -3.81 3.06 10.16
N SER A 340 -4.09 1.89 9.63
CA SER A 340 -4.48 0.69 10.41
C SER A 340 -3.33 0.12 11.24
N ALA A 341 -2.07 0.24 10.80
CA ALA A 341 -0.89 -0.19 11.53
C ALA A 341 -0.25 0.93 12.39
N ASN A 342 -1.02 1.97 12.73
CA ASN A 342 -0.69 3.00 13.73
C ASN A 342 0.58 3.82 13.48
N ILE A 343 0.79 4.22 12.22
CA ILE A 343 1.88 5.11 11.76
C ILE A 343 1.36 6.17 10.77
N ALA A 344 0.17 6.71 11.05
CA ALA A 344 -0.51 7.68 10.19
C ALA A 344 0.34 8.93 9.86
N GLU A 345 1.28 9.29 10.75
CA GLU A 345 2.20 10.43 10.55
C GLU A 345 3.07 10.29 9.28
N ALA A 346 3.32 9.06 8.83
CA ALA A 346 4.07 8.83 7.59
C ALA A 346 3.33 9.39 6.36
N PHE A 347 2.00 9.45 6.39
CA PHE A 347 1.21 10.00 5.29
C PHE A 347 1.39 11.52 5.10
N ALA A 348 1.90 12.23 6.09
CA ALA A 348 2.15 13.66 5.99
C ALA A 348 3.10 14.01 4.82
N ALA A 349 4.05 13.14 4.49
CA ALA A 349 4.93 13.31 3.32
C ALA A 349 4.12 13.36 2.01
N TYR A 350 3.16 12.44 1.84
CA TYR A 350 2.30 12.44 0.65
C TYR A 350 1.31 13.60 0.65
N ALA A 351 0.76 13.97 1.79
CA ALA A 351 -0.16 15.09 1.91
C ALA A 351 0.52 16.43 1.54
N ASP A 352 1.76 16.64 1.95
CA ASP A 352 2.55 17.82 1.56
C ASP A 352 2.92 17.78 0.06
N PHE A 353 3.24 16.60 -0.47
CA PHE A 353 3.47 16.39 -1.90
C PHE A 353 2.24 16.72 -2.74
N PHE A 354 1.05 16.27 -2.32
CA PHE A 354 -0.22 16.63 -2.95
C PHE A 354 -0.42 18.14 -3.04
N LYS A 355 -0.23 18.87 -1.93
CA LYS A 355 -0.34 20.34 -1.93
C LYS A 355 0.62 21.01 -2.92
N ALA A 356 1.82 20.46 -3.05
CA ALA A 356 2.82 21.02 -3.95
C ALA A 356 2.44 20.83 -5.42
N TYR A 357 1.90 19.68 -5.81
CA TYR A 357 1.51 19.46 -7.21
C TYR A 357 0.09 19.92 -7.55
N LEU A 358 -0.77 20.19 -6.58
CA LEU A 358 -2.19 20.49 -6.79
C LEU A 358 -2.46 21.57 -7.84
N PRO A 359 -1.77 22.73 -7.87
CA PRO A 359 -2.02 23.75 -8.90
C PRO A 359 -1.74 23.26 -10.34
N GLU A 360 -0.79 22.36 -10.53
CA GLU A 360 -0.53 21.75 -11.84
C GLU A 360 -1.59 20.70 -12.18
N ALA A 361 -2.02 19.91 -11.20
CA ALA A 361 -3.11 18.95 -11.34
C ALA A 361 -4.46 19.60 -11.68
N GLU A 362 -4.75 20.82 -11.17
CA GLU A 362 -5.92 21.61 -11.52
C GLU A 362 -5.89 22.09 -12.98
N LYS A 363 -4.74 22.55 -13.47
CA LYS A 363 -4.56 22.91 -14.89
C LYS A 363 -4.76 21.70 -15.79
N ASN A 364 -4.21 20.55 -15.38
CA ASN A 364 -4.35 19.30 -16.10
C ASN A 364 -5.81 18.84 -16.15
N ALA A 365 -6.58 18.99 -15.06
CA ALA A 365 -8.00 18.66 -15.01
C ALA A 365 -8.80 19.48 -16.01
N LYS A 366 -8.57 20.80 -16.07
CA LYS A 366 -9.23 21.68 -17.03
C LYS A 366 -8.91 21.28 -18.48
N ALA A 367 -7.67 20.98 -18.78
CA ALA A 367 -7.24 20.54 -20.09
C ALA A 367 -7.86 19.18 -20.46
N TRP A 368 -7.91 18.22 -19.52
CA TRP A 368 -8.55 16.92 -19.71
C TRP A 368 -10.02 17.03 -20.04
N ILE A 369 -10.79 17.83 -19.25
CA ILE A 369 -12.23 17.99 -19.49
C ILE A 369 -12.47 18.70 -20.82
N ALA A 370 -11.69 19.75 -21.16
CA ALA A 370 -11.81 20.43 -22.43
C ALA A 370 -11.62 19.51 -23.65
N GLU A 371 -10.84 18.45 -23.50
CA GLU A 371 -10.56 17.49 -24.54
C GLU A 371 -11.58 16.32 -24.58
N THR A 372 -11.95 15.78 -23.42
CA THR A 372 -12.78 14.56 -23.31
C THR A 372 -14.27 14.87 -23.14
N ASN A 373 -14.62 16.02 -22.57
CA ASN A 373 -15.99 16.42 -22.28
C ASN A 373 -16.18 17.97 -22.34
N PRO A 374 -15.95 18.59 -23.52
CA PRO A 374 -15.82 20.03 -23.66
C PRO A 374 -17.03 20.83 -23.18
N GLU A 375 -18.24 20.25 -23.20
CA GLU A 375 -19.47 20.89 -22.69
C GLU A 375 -19.43 21.15 -21.18
N ASN A 376 -18.56 20.44 -20.45
CA ASN A 376 -18.40 20.56 -19.00
C ASN A 376 -17.11 21.30 -18.58
N ALA A 377 -16.38 21.91 -19.53
CA ALA A 377 -15.06 22.49 -19.25
C ALA A 377 -15.10 23.86 -18.54
N ASP A 378 -16.27 24.45 -18.37
CA ASP A 378 -16.43 25.78 -17.75
C ASP A 378 -16.18 25.71 -16.22
N GLY A 379 -15.63 26.81 -15.68
CA GLY A 379 -15.43 26.99 -14.24
C GLY A 379 -14.34 26.13 -13.65
N ASP A 380 -14.50 25.78 -12.36
CA ASP A 380 -13.58 24.94 -11.59
C ASP A 380 -13.76 23.47 -11.98
N CYS A 381 -12.69 22.85 -12.48
CA CYS A 381 -12.68 21.45 -12.91
C CYS A 381 -12.09 20.49 -11.85
N GLY A 382 -11.83 20.96 -10.64
CA GLY A 382 -11.13 20.16 -9.65
C GLY A 382 -9.70 19.83 -10.08
N TRP A 383 -9.22 18.63 -9.76
CA TRP A 383 -7.87 18.20 -10.08
C TRP A 383 -7.84 16.78 -10.65
N ILE A 384 -6.78 16.45 -11.39
CA ILE A 384 -6.51 15.09 -11.91
C ILE A 384 -5.05 14.73 -11.68
N ILE A 385 -4.79 13.45 -11.49
CA ILE A 385 -3.44 12.88 -11.58
C ILE A 385 -3.49 11.65 -12.48
N GLY A 386 -2.50 11.53 -13.38
CA GLY A 386 -2.30 10.34 -14.19
C GLY A 386 -1.53 9.26 -13.45
N THR A 387 -1.03 8.27 -14.20
CA THR A 387 -0.32 7.13 -13.61
C THR A 387 0.99 7.52 -12.95
N GLY A 388 1.79 8.41 -13.53
CA GLY A 388 3.13 8.75 -13.06
C GLY A 388 3.21 10.11 -12.38
N ALA A 389 4.00 10.19 -11.30
CA ALA A 389 4.44 11.44 -10.71
C ALA A 389 5.87 11.31 -10.18
N PHE A 390 6.55 12.43 -10.07
CA PHE A 390 7.92 12.57 -9.57
C PHE A 390 8.07 13.86 -8.78
N CYS A 391 9.21 14.11 -8.19
CA CYS A 391 9.42 15.31 -7.38
C CYS A 391 9.23 16.64 -8.14
N TYR A 392 9.30 16.63 -9.47
CA TYR A 392 9.25 17.83 -10.31
C TYR A 392 8.11 17.87 -11.32
N GLU A 393 7.33 16.79 -11.43
CA GLU A 393 6.30 16.71 -12.46
C GLU A 393 5.22 15.68 -12.12
N VAL A 394 4.02 15.92 -12.61
CA VAL A 394 2.89 15.00 -12.51
C VAL A 394 2.26 14.79 -13.87
N GLU A 395 1.93 13.56 -14.20
CA GLU A 395 1.09 13.26 -15.35
C GLU A 395 -0.35 13.69 -15.08
N GLY A 396 -0.99 14.23 -16.08
CA GLY A 396 -2.40 14.61 -15.98
C GLY A 396 -3.10 14.70 -17.32
N LYS A 397 -2.34 14.89 -18.37
CA LYS A 397 -2.85 15.07 -19.72
C LYS A 397 -2.25 14.04 -20.66
N ASN A 398 -2.73 12.79 -20.60
CA ASN A 398 -2.29 11.82 -21.57
C ASN A 398 -3.47 10.99 -22.07
N GLN A 399 -3.87 11.18 -23.30
CA GLN A 399 -4.89 10.40 -23.99
C GLN A 399 -4.51 8.95 -24.22
N ASN A 400 -3.20 8.63 -24.15
CA ASN A 400 -2.70 7.26 -24.19
C ASN A 400 -2.49 6.71 -22.77
N SER A 401 -3.23 7.23 -21.83
CA SER A 401 -3.14 6.89 -20.41
C SER A 401 -3.37 5.41 -20.17
N HIS A 402 -2.52 4.84 -19.34
CA HIS A 402 -2.69 3.48 -18.81
C HIS A 402 -3.94 3.33 -17.93
N SER A 403 -4.53 4.44 -17.52
CA SER A 403 -5.58 4.48 -16.50
C SER A 403 -6.52 5.64 -16.74
N GLY A 404 -7.78 5.45 -16.41
CA GLY A 404 -8.82 6.48 -16.48
C GLY A 404 -8.81 7.45 -15.29
N PRO A 405 -9.82 8.33 -15.22
CA PRO A 405 -9.98 9.35 -14.18
C PRO A 405 -10.09 8.79 -12.75
N GLY A 406 -10.45 7.54 -12.59
CA GLY A 406 -10.46 6.83 -11.30
C GLY A 406 -9.12 6.77 -10.58
N THR A 407 -7.99 6.99 -11.29
CA THR A 407 -6.66 7.12 -10.69
C THR A 407 -6.61 8.24 -9.66
N GLY A 408 -7.20 9.39 -9.97
CA GLY A 408 -7.36 10.49 -9.02
C GLY A 408 -8.27 10.11 -7.85
N GLY A 409 -9.36 9.39 -8.12
CA GLY A 409 -10.26 8.87 -7.08
C GLY A 409 -9.54 7.92 -6.10
N LEU A 410 -8.77 6.96 -6.63
CA LEU A 410 -7.98 6.05 -5.83
C LEU A 410 -6.94 6.78 -4.95
N THR A 411 -6.38 7.88 -5.47
CA THR A 411 -5.46 8.77 -4.75
C THR A 411 -6.19 9.56 -3.66
N ALA A 412 -7.33 10.16 -3.99
CA ALA A 412 -8.13 10.94 -3.05
C ALA A 412 -8.63 10.10 -1.87
N LYS A 413 -8.98 8.83 -2.08
CA LYS A 413 -9.39 7.89 -1.03
C LYS A 413 -8.42 7.81 0.14
N MET A 414 -7.11 7.94 -0.09
CA MET A 414 -6.11 7.95 0.99
C MET A 414 -6.32 9.12 1.97
N PHE A 415 -6.78 10.27 1.49
CA PHE A 415 -7.07 11.44 2.32
C PHE A 415 -8.33 11.25 3.17
N TYR A 416 -9.34 10.60 2.61
CA TYR A 416 -10.51 10.19 3.38
C TYR A 416 -10.12 9.22 4.48
N ASP A 417 -9.38 8.16 4.16
CA ASP A 417 -8.92 7.16 5.13
C ASP A 417 -8.06 7.81 6.23
N ALA A 418 -7.16 8.72 5.88
CA ALA A 418 -6.35 9.46 6.86
C ALA A 418 -7.23 10.19 7.90
N TYR A 419 -8.29 10.87 7.45
CA TYR A 419 -9.24 11.51 8.35
C TYR A 419 -10.08 10.48 9.12
N ASP A 420 -10.60 9.47 8.45
CA ASP A 420 -11.52 8.49 9.03
C ASP A 420 -10.86 7.67 10.15
N PHE A 421 -9.56 7.36 10.02
CA PHE A 421 -8.78 6.71 11.06
C PHE A 421 -8.31 7.62 12.18
N THR A 422 -8.05 8.91 11.92
CA THR A 422 -7.43 9.82 12.90
C THR A 422 -8.42 10.76 13.55
N ARG A 423 -9.52 11.09 12.87
CA ARG A 423 -10.48 12.13 13.24
C ARG A 423 -9.85 13.51 13.44
N ASP A 424 -8.70 13.75 12.80
CA ASP A 424 -8.01 15.04 12.86
C ASP A 424 -8.77 16.09 12.04
N LYS A 425 -9.40 17.03 12.73
CA LYS A 425 -10.21 18.09 12.12
C LYS A 425 -9.38 19.13 11.36
N GLU A 426 -8.14 19.36 11.76
CA GLU A 426 -7.23 20.25 11.03
C GLU A 426 -6.77 19.59 9.73
N PHE A 427 -6.46 18.30 9.77
CA PHE A 427 -6.19 17.52 8.56
C PHE A 427 -7.41 17.48 7.64
N LEU A 428 -8.60 17.28 8.18
CA LEU A 428 -9.86 17.31 7.41
C LEU A 428 -9.98 18.60 6.61
N LYS A 429 -9.86 19.77 7.27
CA LYS A 429 -10.04 21.09 6.63
C LYS A 429 -8.94 21.42 5.63
N ASN A 430 -7.70 21.09 5.97
CA ASN A 430 -6.53 21.58 5.23
C ASN A 430 -6.06 20.63 4.14
N TYR A 431 -6.46 19.34 4.17
CA TYR A 431 -6.01 18.30 3.24
C TYR A 431 -7.15 17.43 2.73
N ALA A 432 -7.88 16.74 3.61
CA ALA A 432 -8.82 15.70 3.18
C ALA A 432 -9.98 16.29 2.38
N TYR A 433 -10.65 17.30 2.90
CA TYR A 433 -11.78 17.93 2.19
C TYR A 433 -11.36 18.57 0.87
N PRO A 434 -10.30 19.39 0.78
CA PRO A 434 -9.80 19.89 -0.51
C PRO A 434 -9.47 18.79 -1.52
N ALA A 435 -8.87 17.70 -1.08
CA ALA A 435 -8.53 16.60 -1.97
C ALA A 435 -9.78 15.87 -2.49
N ILE A 436 -10.68 15.47 -1.59
CA ILE A 436 -11.90 14.72 -1.92
C ILE A 436 -12.87 15.59 -2.72
N HIS A 437 -13.20 16.80 -2.24
CA HIS A 437 -14.14 17.68 -2.90
C HIS A 437 -13.64 18.18 -4.26
N GLY A 438 -12.32 18.45 -4.39
CA GLY A 438 -11.72 18.79 -5.68
C GLY A 438 -11.78 17.61 -6.66
N MET A 439 -11.57 16.37 -6.18
CA MET A 439 -11.74 15.18 -7.01
C MET A 439 -13.20 14.93 -7.39
N ALA A 440 -14.15 15.15 -6.50
CA ALA A 440 -15.59 15.05 -6.78
C ALA A 440 -16.02 16.04 -7.89
N LYS A 441 -15.51 17.29 -7.85
CA LYS A 441 -15.72 18.27 -8.95
C LYS A 441 -15.22 17.73 -10.29
N PHE A 442 -14.03 17.16 -10.31
CA PHE A 442 -13.45 16.62 -11.54
C PHE A 442 -14.26 15.42 -12.06
N LEU A 443 -14.54 14.43 -11.21
CA LEU A 443 -15.30 13.25 -11.60
C LEU A 443 -16.71 13.58 -12.05
N LYS A 444 -17.43 14.53 -11.39
CA LYS A 444 -18.72 15.06 -11.85
C LYS A 444 -18.65 15.50 -13.32
N LYS A 445 -17.57 16.19 -13.70
CA LYS A 445 -17.40 16.73 -15.06
C LYS A 445 -17.02 15.69 -16.10
N THR A 446 -16.54 14.51 -15.69
CA THR A 446 -16.30 13.37 -16.60
C THR A 446 -17.58 12.63 -16.98
N LEU A 447 -18.66 12.78 -16.22
CA LEU A 447 -19.90 12.02 -16.41
C LEU A 447 -20.74 12.56 -17.57
N ARG A 448 -21.24 11.62 -18.38
CA ARG A 448 -22.26 11.86 -19.40
C ARG A 448 -23.44 10.93 -19.19
N ASP A 449 -24.60 11.33 -19.74
CA ASP A 449 -25.80 10.48 -19.75
C ASP A 449 -25.76 9.54 -20.97
N TYR A 450 -25.87 8.25 -20.69
CA TYR A 450 -25.98 7.19 -21.68
C TYR A 450 -27.21 6.34 -21.36
N ASP A 451 -28.31 6.61 -22.04
CA ASP A 451 -29.58 5.89 -21.86
C ASP A 451 -30.06 5.87 -20.37
N GLY A 452 -29.95 7.03 -19.70
CA GLY A 452 -30.32 7.20 -18.28
C GLY A 452 -29.26 6.73 -17.26
N ARG A 453 -28.09 6.31 -17.71
CA ARG A 453 -26.94 5.93 -16.86
C ARG A 453 -25.87 7.01 -16.89
N LYS A 454 -25.31 7.35 -15.75
CA LYS A 454 -24.19 8.30 -15.64
C LYS A 454 -22.85 7.55 -15.73
N LEU A 455 -22.17 7.70 -16.87
CA LEU A 455 -20.92 7.02 -17.16
C LEU A 455 -19.76 8.00 -17.40
N CYS A 456 -18.54 7.63 -16.98
CA CYS A 456 -17.32 8.35 -17.36
C CYS A 456 -17.16 8.35 -18.88
N SER A 457 -17.05 9.54 -19.48
CA SER A 457 -17.00 9.72 -20.95
C SER A 457 -15.72 9.24 -21.60
N PHE A 458 -14.61 9.21 -20.85
CA PHE A 458 -13.34 8.59 -21.22
C PHE A 458 -12.87 7.75 -20.04
N SER A 459 -12.66 6.48 -20.28
CA SER A 459 -12.45 5.49 -19.22
C SER A 459 -11.44 4.46 -19.65
N ALA A 460 -10.57 4.04 -18.69
CA ALA A 460 -9.56 3.03 -18.94
C ALA A 460 -9.27 2.24 -17.67
N SER A 461 -9.35 0.91 -17.74
CA SER A 461 -8.93 0.05 -16.64
C SER A 461 -7.40 -0.12 -16.61
N PRO A 462 -6.72 0.20 -15.51
CA PRO A 462 -5.27 0.02 -15.38
C PRO A 462 -4.83 -1.43 -15.55
N GLU A 463 -3.87 -1.72 -16.24
CA GLU A 463 -3.16 -1.23 -17.42
C GLU A 463 -3.51 -2.16 -18.56
N GLN A 464 -4.83 -2.33 -18.80
CA GLN A 464 -5.33 -3.32 -19.75
C GLN A 464 -5.05 -2.89 -21.18
N ILE A 465 -4.45 -3.80 -21.93
CA ILE A 465 -4.24 -3.68 -23.37
C ILE A 465 -5.26 -4.53 -24.11
N LEU A 466 -5.50 -4.22 -25.36
CA LEU A 466 -6.28 -5.09 -26.24
C LEU A 466 -5.58 -6.44 -26.42
N SER A 467 -6.33 -7.53 -26.28
CA SER A 467 -5.81 -8.89 -26.47
C SER A 467 -6.70 -9.69 -27.44
N GLY A 468 -6.18 -10.82 -27.96
CA GLY A 468 -6.91 -11.71 -28.86
C GLY A 468 -7.24 -11.07 -30.21
N GLU A 469 -8.49 -11.22 -30.68
CA GLU A 469 -8.99 -10.66 -31.96
C GLU A 469 -8.94 -9.11 -32.03
N TRP A 470 -8.60 -8.46 -30.94
CA TRP A 470 -8.58 -7.03 -30.75
C TRP A 470 -7.19 -6.39 -30.89
N VAL A 471 -6.15 -7.20 -31.01
CA VAL A 471 -4.78 -6.71 -31.23
C VAL A 471 -4.68 -6.17 -32.66
N ASN A 472 -4.44 -4.87 -32.79
CA ASN A 472 -4.01 -4.31 -34.07
C ASN A 472 -2.59 -4.81 -34.39
N GLU A 473 -2.33 -5.16 -35.63
CA GLU A 473 -1.03 -5.61 -36.15
C GLU A 473 0.12 -4.54 -36.03
N HIS A 474 -0.10 -3.45 -35.32
CA HIS A 474 0.86 -2.36 -35.12
C HIS A 474 1.60 -2.51 -33.80
N GLU A 475 2.91 -2.38 -33.87
CA GLU A 475 3.96 -2.66 -32.87
C GLU A 475 3.87 -1.95 -31.51
N TYR A 476 2.77 -1.25 -31.17
CA TYR A 476 2.62 -0.57 -29.88
C TYR A 476 1.47 -1.17 -29.10
N GLN A 477 1.73 -1.51 -27.82
CA GLN A 477 0.70 -1.85 -26.85
C GLN A 477 -0.31 -0.69 -26.79
N GLN A 478 -1.53 -0.94 -27.26
CA GLN A 478 -2.62 0.02 -27.16
C GLN A 478 -3.45 -0.29 -25.92
N TYR A 479 -3.51 0.64 -24.98
CA TYR A 479 -4.41 0.51 -23.86
C TYR A 479 -5.86 0.59 -24.32
N TYR A 480 -6.73 -0.19 -23.67
CA TYR A 480 -8.13 -0.21 -24.02
C TYR A 480 -8.88 0.95 -23.38
N HIS A 481 -9.38 1.85 -24.19
CA HIS A 481 -10.21 2.97 -23.78
C HIS A 481 -11.68 2.72 -24.13
N THR A 482 -12.56 3.06 -23.17
CA THR A 482 -13.99 2.84 -23.29
C THR A 482 -14.80 3.97 -22.60
N VAL A 483 -16.06 3.71 -22.31
CA VAL A 483 -16.94 4.54 -21.50
C VAL A 483 -17.39 3.71 -20.30
N GLY A 484 -17.16 4.25 -19.09
CA GLY A 484 -17.70 3.67 -17.87
C GLY A 484 -17.13 2.31 -17.51
N CYS A 485 -15.79 2.08 -17.64
CA CYS A 485 -15.20 0.87 -17.07
C CYS A 485 -15.39 0.81 -15.55
N SER A 486 -15.39 -0.38 -15.00
CA SER A 486 -15.66 -0.61 -13.57
C SER A 486 -14.72 0.16 -12.63
N PHE A 487 -13.43 0.28 -12.97
CA PHE A 487 -12.46 1.05 -12.19
C PHE A 487 -12.92 2.50 -11.97
N ASP A 488 -13.25 3.19 -13.04
CA ASP A 488 -13.63 4.59 -12.97
C ASP A 488 -15.01 4.77 -12.30
N GLN A 489 -15.99 3.92 -12.66
CA GLN A 489 -17.34 4.01 -12.08
C GLN A 489 -17.36 3.74 -10.57
N GLN A 490 -16.59 2.78 -10.11
CA GLN A 490 -16.45 2.48 -8.70
C GLN A 490 -15.81 3.64 -7.94
N MET A 491 -14.77 4.28 -8.51
CA MET A 491 -14.14 5.44 -7.89
C MET A 491 -15.00 6.68 -7.89
N VAL A 492 -15.81 6.92 -8.94
CA VAL A 492 -16.81 8.02 -8.94
C VAL A 492 -17.75 7.86 -7.75
N LYS A 493 -18.30 6.67 -7.57
CA LYS A 493 -19.23 6.41 -6.47
C LYS A 493 -18.57 6.55 -5.10
N GLU A 494 -17.38 5.99 -4.95
CA GLU A 494 -16.60 6.05 -3.70
C GLU A 494 -16.32 7.50 -3.29
N ILE A 495 -15.86 8.33 -4.23
CA ILE A 495 -15.52 9.71 -3.93
C ILE A 495 -16.77 10.56 -3.65
N PHE A 496 -17.89 10.34 -4.34
CA PHE A 496 -19.15 11.04 -4.03
C PHE A 496 -19.66 10.68 -2.63
N GLU A 497 -19.60 9.39 -2.23
CA GLU A 497 -19.98 8.98 -0.88
C GLU A 497 -19.05 9.60 0.18
N ASP A 498 -17.75 9.66 -0.08
CA ASP A 498 -16.77 10.23 0.83
C ASP A 498 -16.91 11.76 0.93
N ASP A 499 -17.14 12.47 -0.19
CA ASP A 499 -17.38 13.93 -0.18
C ASP A 499 -18.64 14.28 0.61
N LEU A 500 -19.72 13.54 0.42
CA LEU A 500 -20.96 13.74 1.18
C LEU A 500 -20.75 13.55 2.69
N LYS A 501 -20.01 12.52 3.10
CA LYS A 501 -19.66 12.27 4.51
C LYS A 501 -18.82 13.41 5.10
N LEU A 502 -17.78 13.85 4.38
CA LEU A 502 -16.91 14.96 4.84
C LEU A 502 -17.65 16.30 4.87
N SER A 503 -18.48 16.56 3.86
CA SER A 503 -19.32 17.76 3.79
C SER A 503 -20.33 17.83 4.94
N GLU A 504 -20.92 16.69 5.34
CA GLU A 504 -21.80 16.62 6.49
C GLU A 504 -21.06 16.98 7.80
N VAL A 505 -19.87 16.44 7.99
CA VAL A 505 -19.03 16.76 9.16
C VAL A 505 -18.67 18.25 9.24
N LEU A 506 -18.46 18.88 8.08
CA LEU A 506 -18.11 20.30 7.99
C LEU A 506 -19.33 21.24 7.93
N GLY A 507 -20.54 20.70 7.77
CA GLY A 507 -21.78 21.47 7.58
C GLY A 507 -21.83 22.23 6.24
N ILE A 508 -21.19 21.66 5.20
CA ILE A 508 -21.11 22.28 3.85
C ILE A 508 -22.23 21.69 2.96
N SER A 509 -22.87 22.57 2.20
CA SER A 509 -23.84 22.20 1.17
C SER A 509 -23.74 23.20 0.01
N ASP A 510 -23.23 22.72 -1.11
CA ASP A 510 -23.00 23.51 -2.32
C ASP A 510 -23.59 22.84 -3.57
N GLU A 511 -23.21 23.29 -4.75
CA GLU A 511 -23.70 22.72 -6.02
C GLU A 511 -23.20 21.30 -6.24
N VAL A 512 -21.96 20.98 -5.82
CA VAL A 512 -21.36 19.64 -6.01
C VAL A 512 -22.08 18.62 -5.14
N THR A 513 -22.21 18.89 -3.85
CA THR A 513 -22.89 17.99 -2.90
C THR A 513 -24.38 17.81 -3.20
N ARG A 514 -25.04 18.82 -3.80
CA ARG A 514 -26.42 18.66 -4.29
C ARG A 514 -26.48 17.73 -5.49
N TYR A 515 -25.58 17.93 -6.47
CA TYR A 515 -25.50 17.06 -7.64
C TYR A 515 -25.25 15.60 -7.24
N GLU A 516 -24.35 15.36 -6.30
CA GLU A 516 -24.04 14.04 -5.80
C GLU A 516 -25.26 13.35 -5.19
N ARG A 517 -25.98 14.02 -4.26
CA ARG A 517 -27.20 13.47 -3.65
C ARG A 517 -28.28 13.14 -4.69
N GLU A 518 -28.43 13.96 -5.72
CA GLU A 518 -29.41 13.76 -6.78
C GLU A 518 -29.05 12.63 -7.75
N ASN A 519 -27.74 12.40 -7.98
CA ASN A 519 -27.27 11.51 -9.04
C ASN A 519 -26.56 10.23 -8.57
N ILE A 520 -26.24 10.10 -7.30
CA ILE A 520 -25.48 8.93 -6.78
C ILE A 520 -26.19 7.60 -7.07
N ASN A 521 -27.53 7.59 -7.08
CA ASN A 521 -28.33 6.42 -7.42
C ASN A 521 -28.50 6.19 -8.93
N ALA A 522 -28.12 7.17 -9.75
CA ALA A 522 -28.09 7.05 -11.21
C ALA A 522 -26.70 6.64 -11.73
N LEU A 523 -25.70 6.55 -10.87
CA LEU A 523 -24.41 5.99 -11.23
C LEU A 523 -24.56 4.49 -11.57
N ASP A 524 -23.76 4.04 -12.53
CA ASP A 524 -23.79 2.65 -12.91
C ASP A 524 -23.32 1.75 -11.74
N PRO A 525 -24.10 0.72 -11.34
CA PRO A 525 -23.72 -0.13 -10.23
C PRO A 525 -22.60 -1.10 -10.62
N VAL A 526 -21.94 -1.70 -9.61
CA VAL A 526 -21.07 -2.85 -9.82
C VAL A 526 -21.87 -3.96 -10.51
N ARG A 527 -21.40 -4.42 -11.67
CA ARG A 527 -22.10 -5.41 -12.51
C ARG A 527 -21.43 -6.77 -12.48
N VAL A 528 -22.23 -7.81 -12.57
CA VAL A 528 -21.78 -9.21 -12.61
C VAL A 528 -21.89 -9.75 -14.04
N GLY A 529 -20.81 -10.38 -14.53
CA GLY A 529 -20.73 -10.97 -15.87
C GLY A 529 -21.26 -12.40 -15.96
N TYR A 530 -21.21 -12.99 -17.17
CA TYR A 530 -21.75 -14.34 -17.44
C TYR A 530 -21.09 -15.47 -16.66
N SER A 531 -19.81 -15.33 -16.32
CA SER A 531 -19.09 -16.29 -15.48
C SER A 531 -19.28 -16.03 -13.97
N GLY A 532 -20.15 -15.07 -13.58
CA GLY A 532 -20.36 -14.69 -12.18
C GLY A 532 -19.32 -13.73 -11.63
N GLN A 533 -18.36 -13.30 -12.43
CA GLN A 533 -17.33 -12.34 -12.05
C GLN A 533 -17.87 -10.91 -11.95
N ILE A 534 -17.18 -10.03 -11.23
CA ILE A 534 -17.33 -8.58 -11.40
C ILE A 534 -16.78 -8.23 -12.79
N LYS A 535 -17.59 -7.55 -13.61
CA LYS A 535 -17.17 -7.08 -14.93
C LYS A 535 -16.09 -6.02 -14.83
N GLU A 536 -15.07 -6.09 -15.70
CA GLU A 536 -14.09 -5.03 -15.84
C GLU A 536 -14.58 -3.93 -16.78
N TYR A 537 -15.33 -4.34 -17.83
CA TYR A 537 -15.94 -3.49 -18.82
C TYR A 537 -17.43 -3.80 -18.99
N ASP A 538 -18.23 -2.79 -19.32
CA ASP A 538 -19.68 -2.98 -19.50
C ASP A 538 -19.97 -3.93 -20.67
N GLU A 539 -19.19 -3.82 -21.73
CA GLU A 539 -19.26 -4.65 -22.94
C GLU A 539 -18.73 -6.08 -22.76
N GLU A 540 -18.05 -6.40 -21.66
CA GLU A 540 -17.55 -7.74 -21.38
C GLU A 540 -18.66 -8.68 -20.95
N HIS A 541 -18.75 -9.87 -21.57
CA HIS A 541 -19.68 -10.93 -21.16
C HIS A 541 -19.01 -11.94 -20.24
N PHE A 542 -17.85 -12.48 -20.66
CA PHE A 542 -17.09 -13.47 -19.91
C PHE A 542 -15.83 -12.81 -19.33
N TYR A 543 -15.38 -13.36 -18.25
CA TYR A 543 -14.15 -12.91 -17.60
C TYR A 543 -12.94 -12.95 -18.55
N GLY A 544 -12.23 -11.82 -18.67
CA GLY A 544 -11.04 -11.69 -19.49
C GLY A 544 -11.31 -11.78 -21.00
N GLU A 545 -12.51 -11.51 -21.44
CA GLU A 545 -12.86 -11.42 -22.84
C GLU A 545 -12.20 -10.21 -23.50
N ILE A 546 -12.04 -9.12 -22.75
CA ILE A 546 -11.31 -7.92 -23.14
C ILE A 546 -10.07 -7.81 -22.25
N GLY A 547 -8.90 -7.58 -22.84
CA GLY A 547 -7.64 -7.48 -22.11
C GLY A 547 -7.10 -8.84 -21.63
N GLU A 548 -6.20 -8.78 -20.65
CA GLU A 548 -5.51 -9.95 -20.10
C GLU A 548 -6.27 -10.59 -18.93
N ALA A 549 -6.75 -11.83 -19.10
CA ALA A 549 -7.46 -12.54 -18.03
C ALA A 549 -6.63 -12.71 -16.74
N LYS A 550 -5.31 -12.84 -16.84
CA LYS A 550 -4.38 -13.01 -15.71
C LYS A 550 -3.61 -11.73 -15.37
N HIS A 551 -4.11 -10.55 -15.77
CA HIS A 551 -3.45 -9.28 -15.51
C HIS A 551 -3.11 -9.10 -14.03
N ARG A 552 -2.01 -8.38 -13.75
CA ARG A 552 -1.55 -8.13 -12.38
C ARG A 552 -2.47 -7.21 -11.57
N HIS A 553 -3.11 -6.22 -12.22
CA HIS A 553 -4.07 -5.31 -11.57
C HIS A 553 -5.42 -6.00 -11.27
N LEU A 554 -6.08 -5.53 -10.20
CA LEU A 554 -7.45 -5.89 -9.79
C LEU A 554 -8.37 -4.67 -9.91
N SER A 555 -8.27 -3.95 -11.03
CA SER A 555 -8.92 -2.64 -11.21
C SER A 555 -10.44 -2.70 -11.05
N GLN A 556 -11.09 -3.79 -11.47
CA GLN A 556 -12.52 -4.01 -11.29
C GLN A 556 -12.93 -4.32 -9.84
N LEU A 557 -11.98 -4.46 -8.93
CA LEU A 557 -12.23 -4.74 -7.51
C LEU A 557 -11.83 -3.60 -6.58
N VAL A 558 -11.62 -2.38 -7.11
CA VAL A 558 -11.29 -1.23 -6.25
C VAL A 558 -12.42 -0.86 -5.28
N ALA A 559 -13.66 -1.21 -5.60
CA ALA A 559 -14.80 -1.12 -4.70
C ALA A 559 -14.75 -2.10 -3.51
N LEU A 560 -13.95 -3.18 -3.62
CA LEU A 560 -13.65 -4.11 -2.54
C LEU A 560 -12.42 -3.63 -1.73
N MET A 561 -11.34 -3.25 -2.43
CA MET A 561 -10.09 -2.81 -1.82
C MET A 561 -9.38 -1.78 -2.73
N PRO A 562 -9.19 -0.52 -2.28
CA PRO A 562 -9.42 0.00 -0.92
C PRO A 562 -10.84 0.49 -0.63
N GLY A 563 -11.76 0.46 -1.61
CA GLY A 563 -13.13 0.95 -1.51
C GLY A 563 -13.98 0.28 -0.42
N GLU A 564 -15.19 0.79 -0.22
CA GLU A 564 -16.12 0.39 0.84
C GLU A 564 -17.48 -0.09 0.30
N GLN A 565 -17.64 -0.23 -1.03
CA GLN A 565 -18.92 -0.60 -1.66
C GLN A 565 -19.20 -2.10 -1.67
N ILE A 566 -18.13 -2.94 -1.75
CA ILE A 566 -18.23 -4.40 -1.72
C ILE A 566 -17.80 -4.88 -0.33
N THR A 567 -18.79 -5.25 0.49
CA THR A 567 -18.59 -5.64 1.87
C THR A 567 -19.41 -6.88 2.22
N SER A 568 -19.32 -7.37 3.45
CA SER A 568 -20.19 -8.45 3.93
C SER A 568 -21.67 -8.03 3.96
N ASP A 569 -21.98 -6.74 3.92
CA ASP A 569 -23.36 -6.24 3.84
C ASP A 569 -23.85 -6.11 2.37
N THR A 570 -23.00 -6.41 1.37
CA THR A 570 -23.34 -6.57 -0.05
C THR A 570 -22.96 -7.96 -0.55
N PRO A 571 -23.56 -9.04 -0.02
CA PRO A 571 -23.06 -10.39 -0.16
C PRO A 571 -23.08 -10.94 -1.60
N ALA A 572 -23.97 -10.46 -2.49
CA ALA A 572 -24.02 -10.91 -3.86
C ALA A 572 -22.80 -10.41 -4.66
N THR A 573 -22.47 -9.13 -4.52
CA THR A 573 -21.25 -8.57 -5.16
C THR A 573 -19.98 -9.10 -4.50
N LEU A 574 -20.00 -9.40 -3.20
CA LEU A 574 -18.87 -10.01 -2.49
C LEU A 574 -18.57 -11.43 -3.04
N ASP A 575 -19.60 -12.24 -3.29
CA ASP A 575 -19.42 -13.57 -3.88
C ASP A 575 -18.93 -13.47 -5.34
N ALA A 576 -19.41 -12.50 -6.12
CA ALA A 576 -18.89 -12.23 -7.45
C ALA A 576 -17.40 -11.78 -7.43
N ALA A 577 -16.99 -11.01 -6.42
CA ALA A 577 -15.59 -10.65 -6.22
C ALA A 577 -14.71 -11.88 -5.93
N LYS A 578 -15.18 -12.85 -5.13
CA LYS A 578 -14.48 -14.13 -4.91
C LYS A 578 -14.29 -14.89 -6.22
N ILE A 579 -15.33 -14.95 -7.07
CA ILE A 579 -15.24 -15.57 -8.39
C ILE A 579 -14.19 -14.87 -9.25
N THR A 580 -14.19 -13.54 -9.27
CA THR A 580 -13.18 -12.73 -9.99
C THR A 580 -11.76 -13.05 -9.51
N LEU A 581 -11.55 -13.10 -8.21
CA LEU A 581 -10.24 -13.44 -7.62
C LEU A 581 -9.80 -14.86 -7.98
N ASN A 582 -10.73 -15.83 -8.05
CA ASN A 582 -10.43 -17.18 -8.51
C ASN A 582 -9.95 -17.21 -9.98
N TYR A 583 -10.56 -16.41 -10.85
CA TYR A 583 -10.12 -16.29 -12.24
C TYR A 583 -8.76 -15.59 -12.37
N ARG A 584 -8.49 -14.55 -11.56
CA ARG A 584 -7.17 -13.90 -11.54
C ARG A 584 -6.07 -14.86 -11.06
N GLY A 585 -6.38 -15.76 -10.13
CA GLY A 585 -5.48 -16.78 -9.60
C GLY A 585 -4.47 -16.23 -8.59
N ASP A 586 -3.54 -17.09 -8.19
CA ASP A 586 -2.67 -16.87 -7.02
C ASP A 586 -1.19 -16.67 -7.40
N GLU A 587 -0.89 -16.50 -8.69
CA GLU A 587 0.45 -16.21 -9.21
C GLU A 587 0.47 -14.83 -9.86
N SER A 588 1.44 -13.98 -9.47
CA SER A 588 1.61 -12.65 -10.05
C SER A 588 2.94 -12.02 -9.59
N THR A 589 3.10 -10.71 -9.84
CA THR A 589 4.18 -9.87 -9.28
C THR A 589 3.97 -9.65 -7.78
N GLY A 590 5.01 -9.19 -7.07
CA GLY A 590 4.97 -9.04 -5.62
C GLY A 590 3.81 -8.18 -5.12
N TRP A 591 3.73 -6.92 -5.54
CA TRP A 591 2.64 -6.03 -5.14
C TRP A 591 1.24 -6.54 -5.55
N ALA A 592 1.16 -7.25 -6.68
CA ALA A 592 -0.12 -7.81 -7.12
C ALA A 592 -0.59 -8.96 -6.21
N LEU A 593 0.35 -9.77 -5.69
CA LEU A 593 0.04 -10.78 -4.66
C LEU A 593 -0.41 -10.10 -3.37
N ALA A 594 0.24 -9.01 -2.96
CA ALA A 594 -0.15 -8.22 -1.80
C ALA A 594 -1.56 -7.60 -1.95
N HIS A 595 -1.92 -7.08 -3.13
CA HIS A 595 -3.27 -6.59 -3.41
C HIS A 595 -4.31 -7.71 -3.37
N ARG A 596 -3.98 -8.90 -3.92
CA ARG A 596 -4.85 -10.10 -3.84
C ARG A 596 -5.00 -10.57 -2.40
N LEU A 597 -3.94 -10.51 -1.59
CA LEU A 597 -3.98 -10.80 -0.15
C LEU A 597 -4.97 -9.88 0.57
N CYS A 598 -4.87 -8.55 0.38
CA CYS A 598 -5.81 -7.58 0.94
C CYS A 598 -7.25 -7.89 0.52
N SER A 599 -7.46 -8.15 -0.78
CA SER A 599 -8.78 -8.45 -1.34
C SER A 599 -9.38 -9.74 -0.78
N ARG A 600 -8.59 -10.82 -0.68
CA ARG A 600 -9.03 -12.08 -0.05
C ARG A 600 -9.32 -11.93 1.44
N ALA A 601 -8.54 -11.13 2.15
CA ALA A 601 -8.84 -10.81 3.54
C ALA A 601 -10.22 -10.15 3.68
N ARG A 602 -10.57 -9.21 2.78
CA ARG A 602 -11.89 -8.56 2.78
C ARG A 602 -13.04 -9.46 2.35
N THR A 603 -12.77 -10.50 1.55
CA THR A 603 -13.80 -11.52 1.25
C THR A 603 -14.03 -12.52 2.39
N GLY A 604 -13.25 -12.48 3.46
CA GLY A 604 -13.35 -13.40 4.59
C GLY A 604 -12.77 -14.80 4.32
N GLU A 605 -11.93 -14.94 3.27
CA GLU A 605 -11.30 -16.20 2.89
C GLU A 605 -9.90 -16.34 3.49
N GLY A 606 -9.80 -16.48 4.82
CA GLY A 606 -8.55 -16.46 5.57
C GLY A 606 -7.51 -17.48 5.13
N ASP A 607 -7.92 -18.72 4.86
CA ASP A 607 -7.00 -19.76 4.38
C ASP A 607 -6.43 -19.40 2.99
N HIS A 608 -7.26 -18.79 2.13
CA HIS A 608 -6.81 -18.37 0.80
C HIS A 608 -5.92 -17.12 0.86
N ALA A 609 -6.24 -16.17 1.74
CA ALA A 609 -5.37 -15.03 2.03
C ALA A 609 -4.00 -15.49 2.52
N TYR A 610 -3.94 -16.51 3.36
CA TYR A 610 -2.70 -17.10 3.84
C TYR A 610 -1.88 -17.77 2.74
N ILE A 611 -2.51 -18.46 1.79
CA ILE A 611 -1.83 -19.00 0.59
C ILE A 611 -1.14 -17.88 -0.19
N LEU A 612 -1.79 -16.73 -0.36
CA LEU A 612 -1.18 -15.58 -1.04
C LEU A 612 0.00 -14.98 -0.27
N LEU A 613 -0.08 -14.89 1.07
CA LEU A 613 1.06 -14.52 1.91
C LEU A 613 2.23 -15.50 1.75
N GLN A 614 1.94 -16.80 1.75
CA GLN A 614 2.96 -17.83 1.50
C GLN A 614 3.58 -17.71 0.11
N ASN A 615 2.78 -17.48 -0.93
CA ASN A 615 3.28 -17.30 -2.29
C ASN A 615 4.17 -16.05 -2.40
N LEU A 616 3.79 -14.95 -1.75
CA LEU A 616 4.59 -13.72 -1.71
C LEU A 616 5.96 -13.98 -1.08
N LEU A 617 6.01 -14.59 0.10
CA LEU A 617 7.27 -14.92 0.80
C LEU A 617 8.11 -15.92 -0.01
N LYS A 618 7.50 -16.96 -0.59
CA LYS A 618 8.23 -18.01 -1.31
C LYS A 618 8.78 -17.55 -2.65
N THR A 619 8.03 -16.72 -3.40
CA THR A 619 8.33 -16.47 -4.82
C THR A 619 8.65 -15.02 -5.15
N ARG A 620 8.30 -14.07 -4.27
CA ARG A 620 8.40 -12.63 -4.51
C ARG A 620 9.07 -11.86 -3.37
N THR A 621 9.97 -12.50 -2.65
CA THR A 621 10.71 -11.88 -1.55
C THR A 621 12.19 -12.21 -1.65
N HIS A 622 13.05 -11.18 -1.61
CA HIS A 622 14.50 -11.32 -1.57
C HIS A 622 15.01 -11.79 -0.19
N PRO A 623 16.24 -12.27 -0.07
CA PRO A 623 16.83 -12.65 1.22
C PRO A 623 16.81 -11.55 2.29
N ASN A 624 16.89 -10.27 1.90
CA ASN A 624 16.73 -9.11 2.80
C ASN A 624 15.26 -8.70 3.05
N LEU A 625 14.33 -9.54 2.65
CA LEU A 625 12.87 -9.40 2.75
C LEU A 625 12.28 -8.26 1.90
N TRP A 626 13.01 -7.66 0.99
CA TRP A 626 12.45 -6.77 -0.02
C TRP A 626 11.55 -7.52 -0.99
N ASP A 627 10.42 -6.90 -1.37
CA ASP A 627 9.49 -7.42 -2.36
C ASP A 627 10.05 -7.39 -3.79
N VAL A 628 9.60 -8.30 -4.62
CA VAL A 628 10.07 -8.47 -6.01
C VAL A 628 8.93 -8.41 -7.00
N HIS A 629 8.97 -7.36 -7.85
CA HIS A 629 8.07 -7.30 -9.03
C HIS A 629 8.37 -8.42 -10.05
N PRO A 630 9.57 -8.69 -10.70
CA PRO A 630 10.95 -8.22 -10.62
C PRO A 630 11.27 -6.95 -11.44
N PRO A 631 12.31 -6.11 -11.16
CA PRO A 631 13.15 -6.17 -9.96
C PRO A 631 12.43 -5.64 -8.72
N PHE A 632 13.18 -5.28 -7.65
CA PHE A 632 12.67 -4.75 -6.39
C PHE A 632 11.68 -3.59 -6.55
N GLN A 633 10.52 -3.73 -5.91
CA GLN A 633 9.54 -2.68 -5.64
C GLN A 633 9.05 -2.80 -4.20
N ILE A 634 8.95 -1.69 -3.48
CA ILE A 634 8.67 -1.70 -2.03
C ILE A 634 7.19 -1.86 -1.69
N ASP A 635 6.32 -1.57 -2.65
CA ASP A 635 4.86 -1.55 -2.48
C ASP A 635 4.28 -2.90 -2.07
N GLY A 636 4.87 -4.02 -2.51
CA GLY A 636 4.48 -5.34 -2.06
C GLY A 636 4.75 -5.58 -0.57
N ASN A 637 5.84 -5.04 0.00
CA ASN A 637 6.09 -5.08 1.44
C ASN A 637 4.99 -4.33 2.22
N PHE A 638 4.63 -3.14 1.76
CA PHE A 638 3.60 -2.30 2.39
C PHE A 638 2.21 -2.92 2.26
N GLY A 639 1.87 -3.41 1.07
CA GLY A 639 0.61 -4.11 0.80
C GLY A 639 0.46 -5.41 1.59
N ALA A 640 1.56 -6.15 1.82
CA ALA A 640 1.53 -7.34 2.66
C ALA A 640 1.19 -7.01 4.12
N THR A 641 1.79 -5.94 4.68
CA THR A 641 1.46 -5.47 6.02
C THR A 641 -0.01 -5.03 6.10
N ALA A 642 -0.53 -4.34 5.07
CA ALA A 642 -1.94 -4.00 4.99
C ALA A 642 -2.83 -5.26 4.94
N GLY A 643 -2.47 -6.25 4.11
CA GLY A 643 -3.21 -7.49 3.95
C GLY A 643 -3.27 -8.31 5.23
N ILE A 644 -2.14 -8.46 5.95
CA ILE A 644 -2.12 -9.10 7.26
C ILE A 644 -3.00 -8.32 8.25
N THR A 645 -2.96 -6.99 8.25
CA THR A 645 -3.83 -6.18 9.09
C THR A 645 -5.31 -6.41 8.75
N GLU A 646 -5.68 -6.47 7.46
CA GLU A 646 -7.05 -6.78 7.01
C GLU A 646 -7.49 -8.21 7.41
N MET A 647 -6.57 -9.16 7.56
CA MET A 647 -6.89 -10.48 8.11
C MET A 647 -7.24 -10.39 9.60
N LEU A 648 -6.62 -9.48 10.35
CA LEU A 648 -6.76 -9.32 11.80
C LEU A 648 -7.92 -8.39 12.19
N LEU A 649 -8.06 -7.26 11.48
CA LEU A 649 -8.96 -6.17 11.85
C LEU A 649 -9.44 -5.40 10.61
N GLN A 650 -10.75 -5.27 10.45
CA GLN A 650 -11.36 -4.46 9.39
C GLN A 650 -12.33 -3.44 9.97
N SER A 651 -12.47 -2.29 9.32
CA SER A 651 -13.41 -1.25 9.76
C SER A 651 -14.10 -0.50 8.62
N HIS A 652 -13.97 -0.96 7.37
CA HIS A 652 -14.53 -0.32 6.18
C HIS A 652 -16.05 -0.48 6.00
N GLY A 653 -16.69 -1.43 6.68
CA GLY A 653 -18.13 -1.70 6.56
C GLY A 653 -19.02 -0.89 7.51
N GLY A 654 -18.53 0.22 8.10
CA GLY A 654 -19.25 0.99 9.10
C GLY A 654 -19.30 0.33 10.48
N TYR A 655 -18.52 -0.71 10.70
CA TYR A 655 -18.30 -1.41 11.97
C TYR A 655 -16.90 -2.03 12.00
N ILE A 656 -16.42 -2.33 13.19
CA ILE A 656 -15.11 -2.98 13.38
C ILE A 656 -15.31 -4.50 13.40
N SER A 657 -14.68 -5.18 12.48
CA SER A 657 -14.68 -6.64 12.37
C SER A 657 -13.44 -7.21 13.06
N LEU A 658 -13.65 -8.00 14.10
CA LEU A 658 -12.57 -8.65 14.84
C LEU A 658 -12.22 -9.98 14.17
N LEU A 659 -10.95 -10.18 13.79
CA LEU A 659 -10.45 -11.40 13.19
C LEU A 659 -11.28 -11.91 12.00
N PRO A 660 -11.59 -11.06 11.00
CA PRO A 660 -12.52 -11.41 9.92
C PRO A 660 -12.00 -12.54 9.01
N SER A 661 -10.68 -12.72 8.92
CA SER A 661 -10.07 -13.58 7.90
C SER A 661 -8.85 -14.37 8.43
N ILE A 662 -9.02 -15.03 9.59
CA ILE A 662 -7.95 -15.78 10.24
C ILE A 662 -7.80 -17.15 9.58
N PRO A 663 -6.58 -17.53 9.13
CA PRO A 663 -6.32 -18.86 8.60
C PRO A 663 -6.27 -19.90 9.72
N LYS A 664 -6.48 -21.16 9.37
CA LYS A 664 -6.44 -22.30 10.31
C LYS A 664 -5.06 -22.53 10.91
N GLU A 665 -3.99 -22.05 10.27
CA GLU A 665 -2.61 -22.10 10.72
C GLU A 665 -2.35 -21.21 11.94
N TRP A 666 -3.02 -20.05 12.03
CA TRP A 666 -2.85 -19.10 13.13
C TRP A 666 -3.76 -19.47 14.32
N LYS A 667 -3.42 -20.57 15.01
CA LYS A 667 -4.18 -21.07 16.16
C LYS A 667 -4.07 -20.19 17.39
N ASN A 668 -2.92 -19.56 17.56
CA ASN A 668 -2.61 -18.62 18.62
C ASN A 668 -2.04 -17.37 17.99
N LEU A 669 -2.62 -16.23 18.30
CA LEU A 669 -2.10 -14.95 17.87
C LEU A 669 -2.41 -13.87 18.91
N LYS A 670 -1.59 -12.86 18.91
CA LYS A 670 -1.78 -11.66 19.68
C LYS A 670 -1.42 -10.46 18.80
N PHE A 671 -2.25 -9.45 18.86
CA PHE A 671 -1.87 -8.15 18.35
C PHE A 671 -2.20 -7.04 19.36
N LYS A 672 -1.42 -5.97 19.32
CA LYS A 672 -1.63 -4.79 20.15
C LYS A 672 -1.49 -3.53 19.31
N GLY A 673 -2.34 -2.55 19.58
CA GLY A 673 -2.21 -1.20 19.06
C GLY A 673 -2.62 -1.01 17.60
N LEU A 674 -3.38 -1.94 16.98
CA LEU A 674 -3.95 -1.72 15.65
C LEU A 674 -5.04 -0.65 15.71
N LYS A 675 -5.12 0.17 14.68
CA LYS A 675 -6.12 1.24 14.58
C LYS A 675 -7.30 0.82 13.70
N ALA A 676 -8.46 1.32 14.09
CA ALA A 676 -9.69 1.23 13.31
C ALA A 676 -10.28 2.62 13.08
N ARG A 677 -11.12 2.76 12.06
CA ARG A 677 -11.84 4.01 11.74
C ARG A 677 -12.64 4.49 12.96
N GLY A 678 -12.78 5.81 13.11
CA GLY A 678 -13.32 6.41 14.34
C GLY A 678 -12.26 6.67 15.40
N ASN A 679 -10.96 6.52 15.07
CA ASN A 679 -9.81 6.66 15.95
C ASN A 679 -9.87 5.72 17.18
N PHE A 680 -10.25 4.47 16.93
CA PHE A 680 -10.17 3.40 17.91
C PHE A 680 -8.82 2.69 17.81
N GLU A 681 -8.29 2.24 18.97
CA GLU A 681 -7.11 1.38 19.04
C GLU A 681 -7.51 0.04 19.66
N ILE A 682 -7.16 -1.05 19.00
CA ILE A 682 -7.60 -2.39 19.33
C ILE A 682 -6.40 -3.25 19.68
N SER A 683 -6.51 -4.00 20.76
CA SER A 683 -5.57 -5.05 21.16
C SER A 683 -6.34 -6.33 21.48
N LEU A 684 -5.79 -7.50 21.10
CA LEU A 684 -6.53 -8.76 21.18
C LEU A 684 -5.59 -9.95 21.38
N ASP A 685 -5.99 -10.86 22.25
CA ASP A 685 -5.39 -12.18 22.43
C ASP A 685 -6.36 -13.26 21.93
N TYR A 686 -5.90 -14.13 21.02
CA TYR A 686 -6.71 -15.21 20.42
C TYR A 686 -5.99 -16.54 20.58
N LYS A 687 -6.72 -17.55 21.02
CA LYS A 687 -6.22 -18.89 21.23
C LYS A 687 -7.26 -19.95 20.88
N ASP A 688 -6.86 -20.93 20.09
CA ASP A 688 -7.64 -22.12 19.74
C ASP A 688 -9.09 -21.82 19.28
N GLY A 689 -9.29 -20.71 18.57
CA GLY A 689 -10.58 -20.31 18.04
C GLY A 689 -11.41 -19.38 18.95
N ILE A 690 -10.86 -18.90 20.06
CA ILE A 690 -11.52 -18.04 21.04
C ILE A 690 -10.71 -16.76 21.24
N ILE A 691 -11.37 -15.61 21.25
CA ILE A 691 -10.79 -14.37 21.76
C ILE A 691 -10.82 -14.44 23.29
N GLU A 692 -9.63 -14.52 23.90
CA GLU A 692 -9.50 -14.58 25.35
C GLU A 692 -9.59 -13.19 25.98
N ASN A 693 -9.02 -12.18 25.29
CA ASN A 693 -9.03 -10.79 25.74
C ASN A 693 -9.15 -9.86 24.51
N CYS A 694 -9.94 -8.81 24.64
CA CYS A 694 -10.03 -7.74 23.65
C CYS A 694 -10.12 -6.40 24.38
N GLU A 695 -9.16 -5.52 24.10
CA GLU A 695 -9.10 -4.17 24.66
C GLU A 695 -9.31 -3.15 23.54
N ILE A 696 -10.08 -2.12 23.83
CA ILE A 696 -10.38 -1.01 22.91
C ILE A 696 -10.12 0.31 23.62
N ILE A 697 -9.32 1.17 23.02
CA ILE A 697 -9.17 2.56 23.45
C ILE A 697 -9.94 3.44 22.46
N SER A 698 -10.86 4.26 22.97
CA SER A 698 -11.58 5.24 22.17
C SER A 698 -10.94 6.60 22.35
N TYR A 699 -10.30 7.15 21.32
CA TYR A 699 -9.64 8.46 21.43
C TYR A 699 -10.62 9.64 21.28
N ASN A 700 -11.72 9.44 20.53
CA ASN A 700 -12.67 10.52 20.20
C ASN A 700 -14.04 10.38 20.87
N GLY A 701 -14.35 9.26 21.55
CA GLY A 701 -15.62 9.04 22.22
C GLY A 701 -16.80 8.77 21.27
N GLU A 702 -16.53 8.33 20.04
CA GLU A 702 -17.57 7.97 19.09
C GLU A 702 -18.28 6.65 19.49
N PRO A 703 -19.57 6.46 19.16
CA PRO A 703 -20.20 5.16 19.30
C PRO A 703 -19.48 4.10 18.48
N ILE A 704 -19.32 2.91 19.04
CA ILE A 704 -18.66 1.79 18.38
C ILE A 704 -19.65 0.68 18.07
N THR A 705 -19.48 0.08 16.88
CA THR A 705 -20.17 -1.16 16.50
C THR A 705 -19.12 -2.20 16.13
N LEU A 706 -19.24 -3.39 16.73
CA LEU A 706 -18.31 -4.50 16.54
C LEU A 706 -19.03 -5.68 15.90
N TYR A 707 -18.36 -6.34 14.98
CA TYR A 707 -18.78 -7.61 14.39
C TYR A 707 -17.72 -8.69 14.67
N TYR A 708 -18.19 -9.81 15.23
CA TYR A 708 -17.29 -10.92 15.55
C TYR A 708 -17.49 -12.12 14.61
N GLY A 709 -18.67 -12.27 14.01
CA GLY A 709 -19.02 -13.41 13.17
C GLY A 709 -19.35 -14.69 13.94
N GLY A 710 -19.49 -14.62 15.28
CA GLY A 710 -19.87 -15.69 16.17
C GLY A 710 -21.06 -15.30 17.04
N ASP A 711 -21.37 -16.10 18.07
CA ASP A 711 -22.41 -15.83 19.05
C ASP A 711 -22.02 -14.64 19.93
N THR A 712 -22.83 -13.60 19.92
CA THR A 712 -22.58 -12.33 20.65
C THR A 712 -23.33 -12.25 21.97
N ASP A 713 -24.20 -13.22 22.32
CA ASP A 713 -25.10 -13.13 23.44
C ASP A 713 -24.41 -12.97 24.81
N LYS A 714 -23.23 -13.58 24.94
CA LYS A 714 -22.46 -13.56 26.21
C LYS A 714 -21.31 -12.54 26.20
N ILE A 715 -21.14 -11.77 25.12
CA ILE A 715 -20.06 -10.76 25.08
C ILE A 715 -20.47 -9.64 26.05
N ALA A 716 -19.64 -9.43 27.06
CA ALA A 716 -19.75 -8.34 28.02
C ALA A 716 -18.69 -7.26 27.71
N VAL A 717 -19.05 -6.01 27.94
CA VAL A 717 -18.17 -4.85 27.79
C VAL A 717 -18.04 -4.18 29.17
N CYS A 718 -16.80 -3.95 29.59
CA CYS A 718 -16.47 -3.25 30.82
C CYS A 718 -15.65 -2.00 30.51
N GLY A 719 -16.04 -0.84 31.03
CA GLY A 719 -15.33 0.42 30.97
C GLY A 719 -15.34 1.10 32.32
N ASN A 720 -14.21 1.68 32.76
CA ASN A 720 -14.06 2.34 34.09
C ASN A 720 -14.49 1.47 35.29
N GLY A 721 -14.27 0.14 35.17
CA GLY A 721 -14.63 -0.81 36.23
C GLY A 721 -16.12 -1.14 36.35
N ALA A 722 -16.97 -0.67 35.43
CA ALA A 722 -18.40 -0.95 35.36
C ALA A 722 -18.77 -1.62 34.03
N GLU A 723 -19.83 -2.46 34.09
CA GLU A 723 -20.38 -3.05 32.87
C GLU A 723 -21.13 -1.99 32.06
N ILE A 724 -20.84 -1.97 30.75
CA ILE A 724 -21.44 -1.01 29.78
C ILE A 724 -22.64 -1.69 29.11
N PRO A 725 -23.82 -1.04 29.04
CA PRO A 725 -24.94 -1.54 28.29
C PRO A 725 -24.63 -1.70 26.81
N VAL A 726 -24.93 -2.86 26.24
CA VAL A 726 -24.68 -3.16 24.81
C VAL A 726 -25.98 -3.45 24.08
N LYS A 727 -26.16 -2.86 22.92
CA LYS A 727 -27.20 -3.20 21.95
C LYS A 727 -26.71 -4.33 21.07
N ARG A 728 -27.53 -5.37 20.84
CA ARG A 728 -27.22 -6.50 19.97
C ARG A 728 -28.21 -6.57 18.83
N ALA A 729 -27.69 -6.60 17.60
CA ALA A 729 -28.51 -6.75 16.40
C ALA A 729 -27.63 -7.32 15.27
N ASP A 730 -28.16 -8.24 14.49
CA ASP A 730 -27.54 -8.78 13.27
C ASP A 730 -26.11 -9.33 13.48
N GLY A 731 -25.84 -9.98 14.62
CA GLY A 731 -24.53 -10.51 14.98
C GLY A 731 -23.49 -9.43 15.34
N LYS A 732 -23.94 -8.18 15.52
CA LYS A 732 -23.15 -7.03 15.95
C LYS A 732 -23.49 -6.64 17.38
N ILE A 733 -22.51 -6.05 18.08
CA ILE A 733 -22.71 -5.38 19.36
C ILE A 733 -22.34 -3.91 19.20
N SER A 734 -23.17 -3.02 19.79
CA SER A 734 -22.91 -1.57 19.74
C SER A 734 -23.03 -0.98 21.14
N PHE A 735 -22.16 -0.01 21.45
CA PHE A 735 -22.19 0.73 22.71
C PHE A 735 -21.59 2.13 22.54
N CYS A 736 -21.91 3.04 23.47
CA CYS A 736 -21.34 4.37 23.49
C CYS A 736 -19.97 4.33 24.18
N THR A 737 -19.04 5.16 23.69
CA THR A 737 -17.73 5.33 24.29
C THR A 737 -17.51 6.76 24.78
N THR A 738 -16.49 6.96 25.59
CA THR A 738 -16.01 8.27 26.08
C THR A 738 -14.58 8.47 25.57
N ALA A 739 -14.25 9.69 25.19
CA ALA A 739 -12.90 10.01 24.70
C ALA A 739 -11.82 9.74 25.74
N GLY A 740 -10.75 9.06 25.33
CA GLY A 740 -9.62 8.67 26.16
C GLY A 740 -9.84 7.41 27.02
N GLU A 741 -11.05 6.81 26.99
CA GLU A 741 -11.35 5.67 27.83
C GLU A 741 -11.00 4.34 27.17
N LYS A 742 -10.73 3.34 28.05
CA LYS A 742 -10.40 1.96 27.70
C LYS A 742 -11.58 1.05 28.05
N TYR A 743 -11.89 0.16 27.12
CA TYR A 743 -12.94 -0.85 27.23
C TYR A 743 -12.33 -2.24 27.12
N CYS A 744 -12.76 -3.17 27.96
CA CYS A 744 -12.37 -4.56 27.94
C CYS A 744 -13.60 -5.42 27.59
N LEU A 745 -13.43 -6.31 26.62
CA LEU A 745 -14.48 -7.21 26.17
C LEU A 745 -14.13 -8.66 26.53
N SER A 746 -15.12 -9.41 26.97
CA SER A 746 -14.99 -10.82 27.37
C SER A 746 -16.21 -11.63 26.96
N GLY A 747 -16.17 -12.93 27.16
CA GLY A 747 -17.33 -13.80 26.90
C GLY A 747 -17.47 -14.26 25.46
N PHE A 748 -16.42 -14.12 24.65
CA PHE A 748 -16.39 -14.65 23.29
C PHE A 748 -16.48 -16.16 23.28
N LYS A 749 -17.26 -16.71 22.33
CA LYS A 749 -17.34 -18.15 22.09
C LYS A 749 -16.59 -18.53 20.83
N LYS A 750 -16.16 -19.76 20.74
CA LYS A 750 -15.56 -20.32 19.53
C LYS A 750 -16.48 -20.14 18.34
N ARG A 751 -15.94 -19.64 17.23
CA ARG A 751 -16.68 -19.60 15.95
C ARG A 751 -16.95 -21.01 15.45
N VAL A 752 -18.15 -21.25 14.98
CA VAL A 752 -18.51 -22.52 14.36
C VAL A 752 -18.28 -22.38 12.85
N ASN A 753 -17.40 -23.19 12.29
CA ASN A 753 -17.27 -23.29 10.85
C ASN A 753 -18.58 -23.88 10.29
N ARG A 754 -19.27 -23.11 9.42
CA ARG A 754 -20.52 -23.57 8.80
C ARG A 754 -20.18 -24.52 7.64
N LEU A 755 -20.93 -25.60 7.54
CA LEU A 755 -20.86 -26.51 6.42
C LEU A 755 -21.30 -25.81 5.13
N ILE A 756 -20.59 -26.07 4.04
CA ILE A 756 -20.90 -25.58 2.70
C ILE A 756 -21.49 -26.75 1.91
N ALA A 757 -22.65 -26.55 1.29
CA ALA A 757 -23.29 -27.58 0.48
C ALA A 757 -22.38 -27.98 -0.69
N GLY A 758 -22.17 -29.29 -0.90
CA GLY A 758 -21.39 -29.81 -2.02
C GLY A 758 -22.22 -29.93 -3.30
N ASP A 759 -21.56 -29.89 -4.47
CA ASP A 759 -22.12 -30.15 -5.81
C ASP A 759 -23.35 -29.29 -6.14
N PHE A 760 -23.39 -28.03 -5.73
CA PHE A 760 -24.51 -27.13 -5.95
C PHE A 760 -24.58 -26.66 -7.41
N THR A 761 -25.75 -26.90 -8.04
CA THR A 761 -26.03 -26.55 -9.44
C THR A 761 -27.38 -25.87 -9.61
N ALA A 762 -27.49 -25.01 -10.62
CA ALA A 762 -28.75 -24.37 -11.05
C ALA A 762 -29.00 -24.65 -12.54
N LYS A 763 -30.23 -25.02 -12.92
CA LYS A 763 -30.59 -25.34 -14.31
C LYS A 763 -31.96 -24.78 -14.64
N TRP A 764 -32.10 -24.19 -15.83
CA TRP A 764 -33.39 -23.80 -16.38
C TRP A 764 -34.30 -25.00 -16.60
N GLN A 765 -35.59 -24.85 -16.24
CA GLN A 765 -36.67 -25.76 -16.54
C GLN A 765 -37.88 -24.98 -17.08
N LYS A 766 -38.82 -25.68 -17.72
CA LYS A 766 -40.03 -25.06 -18.28
C LYS A 766 -40.82 -24.19 -17.29
N ASN A 767 -40.81 -24.56 -16.01
CA ASN A 767 -41.63 -23.92 -14.97
C ASN A 767 -40.74 -23.21 -13.88
N GLY A 768 -39.50 -22.91 -14.20
CA GLY A 768 -38.63 -22.24 -13.23
C GLY A 768 -37.16 -22.62 -13.32
N VAL A 769 -36.43 -22.41 -12.26
CA VAL A 769 -35.04 -22.82 -12.09
C VAL A 769 -34.96 -23.97 -11.10
N LYS A 770 -34.42 -25.10 -11.50
CA LYS A 770 -34.12 -26.21 -10.58
C LYS A 770 -32.76 -26.05 -9.98
N LEU A 771 -32.68 -26.10 -8.67
CA LEU A 771 -31.48 -26.10 -7.85
C LEU A 771 -31.30 -27.53 -7.31
N GLU A 772 -30.08 -28.05 -7.36
CA GLU A 772 -29.71 -29.37 -6.85
C GLU A 772 -28.36 -29.30 -6.14
N TRP A 773 -28.21 -30.06 -5.04
CA TRP A 773 -26.95 -30.18 -4.29
C TRP A 773 -26.79 -31.56 -3.68
N LYS A 774 -25.57 -31.85 -3.17
CA LYS A 774 -25.28 -33.13 -2.55
C LYS A 774 -26.04 -33.29 -1.22
N ASN A 775 -26.67 -34.45 -1.03
CA ASN A 775 -27.34 -34.76 0.22
C ASN A 775 -26.34 -35.01 1.34
N ASP A 776 -26.41 -34.17 2.38
CA ASP A 776 -25.63 -34.28 3.61
C ASP A 776 -26.52 -34.32 4.87
N GLY A 777 -27.84 -34.43 4.69
CA GLY A 777 -28.82 -34.48 5.75
C GLY A 777 -29.19 -33.14 6.38
N ASN A 778 -28.59 -32.05 5.93
CA ASN A 778 -28.85 -30.72 6.45
C ASN A 778 -30.00 -30.00 5.72
N GLU A 779 -30.61 -29.03 6.39
CA GLU A 779 -31.54 -28.09 5.78
C GLU A 779 -30.80 -26.81 5.38
N TYR A 780 -31.08 -26.30 4.19
CA TYR A 780 -30.47 -25.09 3.65
C TYR A 780 -31.48 -23.99 3.40
N ASP A 781 -31.08 -22.76 3.72
CA ASP A 781 -31.74 -21.53 3.29
C ASP A 781 -31.28 -21.21 1.86
N VAL A 782 -32.25 -20.95 0.98
CA VAL A 782 -32.02 -20.68 -0.45
C VAL A 782 -32.19 -19.18 -0.71
N PHE A 783 -31.20 -18.62 -1.39
CA PHE A 783 -31.15 -17.21 -1.74
C PHE A 783 -30.93 -17.02 -3.23
N ARG A 784 -31.37 -15.88 -3.75
CA ARG A 784 -31.21 -15.48 -5.15
C ARG A 784 -30.84 -14.00 -5.25
N ALA A 785 -30.02 -13.65 -6.25
CA ALA A 785 -29.76 -12.30 -6.70
C ALA A 785 -29.72 -12.23 -8.24
N THR A 786 -30.11 -11.09 -8.81
CA THR A 786 -29.91 -10.75 -10.21
C THR A 786 -28.55 -10.07 -10.42
N GLU A 787 -28.16 -9.82 -11.67
CA GLU A 787 -26.83 -9.26 -12.04
C GLU A 787 -26.52 -7.86 -11.50
N SER A 788 -27.55 -7.10 -11.14
CA SER A 788 -27.39 -5.72 -10.61
C SER A 788 -27.73 -5.62 -9.12
N GLU A 789 -28.16 -6.73 -8.49
CA GLU A 789 -28.47 -6.73 -7.07
C GLU A 789 -27.20 -6.97 -6.23
N THR A 790 -26.98 -6.15 -5.22
CA THR A 790 -25.88 -6.30 -4.25
C THR A 790 -26.26 -7.20 -3.07
N GLN A 791 -27.56 -7.45 -2.89
CA GLN A 791 -28.15 -8.25 -1.82
C GLN A 791 -28.76 -9.51 -2.39
N TYR A 792 -28.78 -10.55 -1.56
CA TYR A 792 -29.57 -11.72 -1.85
C TYR A 792 -30.99 -11.59 -1.29
N THR A 793 -31.97 -12.07 -2.08
CA THR A 793 -33.32 -12.26 -1.63
C THR A 793 -33.48 -13.70 -1.14
N PHE A 794 -33.96 -13.89 0.09
CA PHE A 794 -34.33 -15.20 0.61
C PHE A 794 -35.58 -15.70 -0.12
N ILE A 795 -35.50 -16.86 -0.75
CA ILE A 795 -36.61 -17.43 -1.55
C ILE A 795 -37.18 -18.72 -0.98
N GLY A 796 -36.57 -19.32 0.04
CA GLY A 796 -37.10 -20.50 0.68
C GLY A 796 -36.08 -21.36 1.39
N LYS A 797 -36.57 -22.54 1.86
CA LYS A 797 -35.75 -23.55 2.51
C LYS A 797 -35.96 -24.92 1.90
N SER A 798 -34.95 -25.75 1.96
CA SER A 798 -35.09 -27.15 1.57
C SER A 798 -34.16 -28.07 2.35
N LYS A 799 -34.65 -29.24 2.68
CA LYS A 799 -33.95 -30.40 3.22
C LYS A 799 -33.85 -31.55 2.23
N SER A 800 -34.58 -31.45 1.09
CA SER A 800 -34.65 -32.49 0.07
C SER A 800 -33.47 -32.46 -0.91
N CYS A 801 -32.48 -31.56 -0.73
CA CYS A 801 -31.34 -31.37 -1.61
C CYS A 801 -31.71 -30.89 -3.03
N GLU A 802 -32.91 -30.38 -3.16
CA GLU A 802 -33.42 -29.72 -4.37
C GLU A 802 -34.39 -28.59 -3.97
N PHE A 803 -34.49 -27.62 -4.86
CA PHE A 803 -35.43 -26.49 -4.72
C PHE A 803 -35.81 -26.01 -6.11
N THR A 804 -37.07 -25.59 -6.31
CA THR A 804 -37.51 -24.99 -7.58
C THR A 804 -37.91 -23.55 -7.35
N ASP A 805 -37.21 -22.62 -8.01
CA ASP A 805 -37.57 -21.21 -8.06
C ASP A 805 -38.54 -20.99 -9.23
N GLY A 806 -39.80 -20.76 -8.90
CA GLY A 806 -40.88 -20.53 -9.88
C GLY A 806 -41.04 -19.09 -10.34
N ASP A 807 -40.31 -18.13 -9.77
CA ASP A 807 -40.45 -16.71 -10.11
C ASP A 807 -39.84 -16.37 -11.47
N PHE A 808 -38.95 -17.19 -11.97
CA PHE A 808 -38.27 -17.02 -13.24
C PHE A 808 -38.61 -18.20 -14.18
N SER A 809 -38.70 -17.90 -15.46
CA SER A 809 -38.91 -18.89 -16.54
C SER A 809 -37.83 -18.72 -17.59
N GLU A 810 -37.63 -19.74 -18.44
CA GLU A 810 -36.67 -19.74 -19.55
C GLU A 810 -36.75 -18.52 -20.48
N ASN A 811 -37.91 -17.84 -20.52
CA ASN A 811 -38.11 -16.65 -21.33
C ASN A 811 -37.64 -15.34 -20.68
N LYS A 812 -37.24 -15.35 -19.40
CA LYS A 812 -36.73 -14.18 -18.73
C LYS A 812 -35.22 -14.03 -19.01
N LYS A 813 -34.83 -12.90 -19.57
CA LYS A 813 -33.44 -12.56 -19.89
C LYS A 813 -32.73 -12.04 -18.62
N ALA A 814 -32.64 -12.83 -17.58
CA ALA A 814 -31.98 -12.44 -16.35
C ALA A 814 -30.84 -13.41 -16.02
N ARG A 815 -29.68 -12.87 -15.66
CA ARG A 815 -28.63 -13.64 -15.00
C ARG A 815 -28.96 -13.73 -13.53
N LEU A 816 -28.88 -14.95 -13.00
CA LEU A 816 -29.22 -15.24 -11.62
C LEU A 816 -28.03 -15.87 -10.91
N THR A 817 -27.78 -15.42 -9.69
CA THR A 817 -26.86 -16.07 -8.76
C THR A 817 -27.66 -16.64 -7.62
N TYR A 818 -27.52 -17.94 -7.38
CA TYR A 818 -28.12 -18.63 -6.26
C TYR A 818 -27.09 -18.93 -5.18
N LYS A 819 -27.52 -18.88 -3.91
CA LYS A 819 -26.68 -19.19 -2.78
C LYS A 819 -27.42 -20.09 -1.78
N LEU A 820 -26.70 -21.07 -1.25
CA LEU A 820 -27.18 -21.94 -0.17
C LEU A 820 -26.39 -21.62 1.11
N LEU A 821 -27.11 -21.39 2.18
CA LEU A 821 -26.56 -21.31 3.53
C LEU A 821 -27.26 -22.33 4.42
N LEU A 822 -26.52 -22.93 5.37
CA LEU A 822 -27.09 -23.81 6.38
C LEU A 822 -28.25 -23.11 7.10
N SER A 823 -29.40 -23.79 7.23
CA SER A 823 -30.62 -23.19 7.80
C SER A 823 -30.40 -22.62 9.21
N GLY A 824 -31.00 -21.47 9.47
CA GLY A 824 -30.71 -20.68 10.69
C GLY A 824 -29.50 -19.76 10.58
N SER A 825 -28.91 -19.66 9.38
CA SER A 825 -27.91 -18.67 9.03
C SER A 825 -28.52 -17.27 8.86
N ASP A 826 -27.68 -16.29 8.54
CA ASP A 826 -28.11 -14.91 8.34
C ASP A 826 -29.11 -14.79 7.18
N LYS A 827 -30.28 -14.24 7.44
CA LYS A 827 -31.36 -14.04 6.45
C LYS A 827 -31.01 -13.09 5.30
N ARG A 828 -29.88 -12.38 5.38
CA ARG A 828 -29.35 -11.51 4.33
C ARG A 828 -28.41 -12.25 3.36
N GLY A 829 -28.20 -13.54 3.54
CA GLY A 829 -27.29 -14.33 2.69
C GLY A 829 -25.81 -14.06 2.94
N ARG A 830 -25.43 -13.45 4.08
CA ARG A 830 -24.04 -13.19 4.46
C ARG A 830 -23.32 -14.46 4.93
N GLY A 831 -22.03 -14.52 4.70
CA GLY A 831 -21.17 -15.64 5.08
C GLY A 831 -20.83 -16.56 3.91
N ASN A 832 -19.93 -17.51 4.15
CA ASN A 832 -19.51 -18.46 3.14
C ASN A 832 -20.59 -19.53 2.93
N GLY A 833 -20.98 -19.74 1.67
CA GLY A 833 -21.98 -20.72 1.24
C GLY A 833 -21.69 -21.21 -0.18
N ALA A 834 -22.38 -22.23 -0.61
CA ALA A 834 -22.30 -22.68 -2.00
C ALA A 834 -23.03 -21.69 -2.91
N THR A 835 -22.42 -21.31 -4.02
CA THR A 835 -23.00 -20.40 -5.02
C THR A 835 -23.08 -21.10 -6.39
N ALA A 836 -24.15 -20.82 -7.15
CA ALA A 836 -24.32 -21.26 -8.52
C ALA A 836 -24.80 -20.09 -9.39
N VAL A 837 -24.18 -19.89 -10.54
CA VAL A 837 -24.53 -18.85 -11.50
C VAL A 837 -25.30 -19.48 -12.65
N LEU A 838 -26.41 -18.88 -13.02
CA LEU A 838 -27.27 -19.32 -14.13
C LEU A 838 -27.46 -18.19 -15.14
N ASN A 839 -26.98 -18.39 -16.35
CA ASN A 839 -27.12 -17.46 -17.44
C ASN A 839 -28.49 -17.54 -18.12
N PRO A 840 -28.94 -16.47 -18.83
CA PRO A 840 -30.15 -16.52 -19.64
C PRO A 840 -30.12 -17.67 -20.63
N ALA A 841 -31.28 -18.28 -20.89
CA ALA A 841 -31.40 -19.38 -21.82
C ALA A 841 -31.19 -18.98 -23.30
N SER A 842 -31.36 -17.70 -23.65
CA SER A 842 -31.10 -17.15 -24.98
C SER A 842 -29.74 -16.45 -25.02
N GLU A 843 -28.82 -16.93 -25.86
CA GLU A 843 -27.54 -16.29 -26.12
C GLU A 843 -27.72 -14.88 -26.69
N LEU A 844 -27.23 -13.89 -26.01
CA LEU A 844 -27.19 -12.49 -26.45
C LEU A 844 -25.88 -12.19 -27.21
N GLU A 845 -25.56 -12.97 -28.23
CA GLU A 845 -24.35 -12.74 -29.05
C GLU A 845 -24.41 -11.43 -29.86
N LYS A 846 -25.55 -10.82 -30.04
CA LYS A 846 -25.72 -9.66 -30.93
C LYS A 846 -25.53 -8.28 -30.30
N GLU A 847 -25.57 -8.14 -28.98
CA GLU A 847 -25.39 -6.83 -28.34
C GLU A 847 -23.90 -6.46 -28.18
N ARG A 848 -22.99 -7.42 -28.33
CA ARG A 848 -21.54 -7.32 -28.20
C ARG A 848 -20.89 -6.20 -29.05
N TYR A 849 -21.45 -5.89 -30.20
CA TYR A 849 -20.91 -4.92 -31.16
C TYR A 849 -21.59 -3.54 -31.15
N ALA A 850 -22.80 -3.42 -30.65
CA ALA A 850 -23.57 -2.19 -30.76
C ALA A 850 -23.05 -1.05 -29.87
N TYR A 851 -22.51 -1.37 -28.70
CA TYR A 851 -21.98 -0.39 -27.74
C TYR A 851 -20.66 0.21 -28.22
N ARG A 852 -19.82 -0.57 -28.85
CA ARG A 852 -18.51 -0.18 -29.38
C ARG A 852 -18.60 0.90 -30.48
N PHE A 853 -19.62 0.82 -31.35
CA PHE A 853 -19.85 1.81 -32.39
C PHE A 853 -20.35 3.15 -31.84
N LYS A 854 -21.04 3.17 -30.71
CA LYS A 854 -21.45 4.41 -30.02
C LYS A 854 -20.28 5.16 -29.40
N VAL A 855 -19.27 4.45 -28.91
CA VAL A 855 -18.05 5.03 -28.31
C VAL A 855 -17.12 5.58 -29.38
N ASN A 856 -17.01 4.93 -30.54
CA ASN A 856 -16.16 5.39 -31.65
C ASN A 856 -16.63 6.69 -32.32
N ASN A 857 -17.84 7.20 -32.01
CA ASN A 857 -18.28 8.54 -32.41
C ASN A 857 -17.78 9.64 -31.47
N ILE A 858 -17.11 9.33 -30.35
CA ILE A 858 -16.26 10.27 -29.66
C ILE A 858 -15.01 10.38 -30.52
N ASN A 859 -14.86 11.49 -31.27
CA ASN A 859 -13.67 11.79 -32.06
C ASN A 859 -12.44 11.88 -31.14
N ILE A 860 -11.90 10.72 -30.75
CA ILE A 860 -10.56 10.63 -30.21
C ILE A 860 -9.66 10.75 -31.44
N ASN A 861 -9.32 11.98 -31.78
CA ASN A 861 -8.32 12.25 -32.82
C ASN A 861 -6.98 11.68 -32.34
N THR A 862 -6.73 10.43 -32.65
CA THR A 862 -5.39 9.83 -32.60
C THR A 862 -4.56 10.44 -33.75
N LYS A 863 -4.22 11.72 -33.65
CA LYS A 863 -3.15 12.27 -34.44
C LYS A 863 -1.82 12.00 -33.72
N LYS A 864 -1.00 11.24 -34.43
CA LYS A 864 0.36 10.77 -34.18
C LYS A 864 1.21 11.61 -33.23
#